data_3a22a252dbdd40db0bde4103a2d65b3e
#
_entry.id   3a22a252dbdd40db0bde4103a2d65b3e
#
_cell.length_a   1.000
_cell.length_b   1.000
_cell.length_c   1.000
_cell.angle_alpha   90.00
_cell.angle_beta   90.00
_cell.angle_gamma   90.00
#
_symmetry.space_group_name_H-M   'P 1'
#
loop_
_entity.id
_entity.type
_entity.pdbx_description
1 polymer ?
#
loop_
_entity_poly.entity_id
_entity_poly.type
_entity_poly.pdbx_seq_one_letter_code
_entity_poly.pdbx_strand_id
1 'polypeptide(L)'
;MPGPSQDPSTTDLRDRLQLALGTAYTLERELGGGGMSRVFTAQETALGRTVVVKVLPPELAAGVSIERFKREIALAARLQHPHIVPLLAAGEMDGVPYFTMPFVSGESLRARVARRGELPISESLRLLREIASALAYAHQNGVVHRDIKPENVLLAGGGPRDNAGSGRLATAMVADFGVAKAVAAAAGDGDRPERDSGRDLQHHVTSLGVALGTPAYMSPEQATADPNTDHRADLYAFGVLAYEILTGQTPFGKRSPAELLAAHVTEPPRPIADARPNLPPALAALVMRCLQKRPADRPQSAGEILQSLDEITTPSAGTTPTGMLPPATTPPAPPPASGRASGRRNVMAAAAVAATAVLMLGMVGVAIWRSKHTAPLVTVADEREERIAVLPFENLGDSADAYFADGITDAVRGKLTALPSLEVIARASSVQYRGTSKPPTEIARELGVRYLLTGTVRWAKGAGRASRVQVSPELVEVQPNGSAASRWQQPFDAEMADVFRVQGEIASRVAEAMRLTLGVADQARLVEVPTRDPVAYDAFLRAEAMFASGATSAADMRLIIAGYERAVTLDTAFADAWARLAGARALLYANGVPTPALGQQAREAADRALRLAPTRALGHRALASYYMNVERDPRRALTEVEAARAATPNDATVLSVLSGIYSAIGRFDDAVKSARAAERLDPRAVFPLQQLRTALSALRRYGEAREVADREMTLSPNLSSIEDRVIVSLAEGDLAGARRFLDSASQRVSQDELVTYLAIYQDLGWVLDDARQQRLLSLGPEHFDGDRATWSIVRAQVYGWRGDSALARVWGDTASREFGAQVRANPDDAQRHAFHGLSLAYAGNRSEAIAEGERGVALLPVERDAVNGPYQIHLLARIYLLTGEREKALRLLEQLLARPYYLSPGWLRIDPTFASLKGDSRFSRLVSER
;
A
#
# COMPACT_ATOMS: atom_id res chain seq x y z
N MET A 1 -33.18 -43.17 -24.71
CA MET A 1 -33.40 -42.45 -23.45
C MET A 1 -33.92 -41.06 -23.82
N PRO A 2 -35.15 -40.65 -23.48
CA PRO A 2 -35.61 -39.30 -23.77
C PRO A 2 -34.97 -38.32 -22.78
N GLY A 3 -34.55 -37.12 -23.29
CA GLY A 3 -34.02 -36.04 -22.51
C GLY A 3 -35.02 -35.45 -21.49
N PRO A 4 -34.60 -34.72 -20.50
CA PRO A 4 -35.49 -34.18 -19.47
C PRO A 4 -36.53 -33.26 -20.11
N SER A 5 -37.82 -33.53 -19.80
CA SER A 5 -38.96 -32.73 -20.19
C SER A 5 -38.83 -31.29 -19.73
N GLN A 6 -38.78 -30.35 -20.67
CA GLN A 6 -38.88 -28.91 -20.36
C GLN A 6 -40.32 -28.64 -19.88
N ASP A 7 -40.40 -28.00 -18.69
CA ASP A 7 -41.64 -27.55 -18.12
C ASP A 7 -42.28 -26.48 -19.04
N PRO A 8 -43.54 -26.57 -19.49
CA PRO A 8 -44.14 -25.58 -20.40
C PRO A 8 -44.15 -24.15 -19.91
N SER A 9 -44.13 -23.93 -18.59
CA SER A 9 -44.02 -22.58 -17.99
C SER A 9 -42.68 -21.89 -18.20
N THR A 10 -41.62 -22.68 -18.46
CA THR A 10 -40.24 -22.19 -18.64
C THR A 10 -40.02 -21.62 -20.06
N THR A 11 -40.65 -22.19 -21.04
CA THR A 11 -40.53 -21.75 -22.45
C THR A 11 -41.24 -20.41 -22.66
N ASP A 12 -42.40 -20.22 -22.02
CA ASP A 12 -43.19 -18.98 -22.11
C ASP A 12 -42.43 -17.76 -21.50
N LEU A 13 -41.78 -17.90 -20.34
CA LEU A 13 -41.05 -16.80 -19.72
C LEU A 13 -39.79 -16.39 -20.53
N ARG A 14 -39.08 -17.36 -21.08
CA ARG A 14 -37.89 -17.11 -21.91
C ARG A 14 -38.23 -16.33 -23.18
N ASP A 15 -39.31 -16.73 -23.85
CA ASP A 15 -39.74 -16.11 -25.12
C ASP A 15 -40.22 -14.67 -24.87
N ARG A 16 -40.96 -14.42 -23.80
CA ARG A 16 -41.39 -13.12 -23.37
C ARG A 16 -40.21 -12.24 -22.99
N LEU A 17 -39.21 -12.78 -22.27
CA LEU A 17 -37.99 -12.06 -21.91
C LEU A 17 -37.16 -11.69 -23.18
N GLN A 18 -37.04 -12.62 -24.15
CA GLN A 18 -36.36 -12.33 -25.40
C GLN A 18 -37.06 -11.22 -26.18
N LEU A 19 -38.39 -11.19 -26.17
CA LEU A 19 -39.17 -10.14 -26.84
C LEU A 19 -38.93 -8.77 -26.17
N ALA A 20 -38.87 -8.72 -24.81
CA ALA A 20 -38.62 -7.49 -24.06
C ALA A 20 -37.18 -6.97 -24.22
N LEU A 21 -36.20 -7.87 -24.37
CA LEU A 21 -34.78 -7.53 -24.60
C LEU A 21 -34.54 -7.08 -26.07
N GLY A 22 -35.45 -7.39 -26.98
CA GLY A 22 -35.39 -7.02 -28.41
C GLY A 22 -34.14 -7.57 -29.10
N THR A 23 -33.56 -6.78 -30.01
CA THR A 23 -32.32 -7.13 -30.75
C THR A 23 -31.06 -6.76 -30.01
N ALA A 24 -31.16 -6.06 -28.85
CA ALA A 24 -30.01 -5.65 -28.09
C ALA A 24 -29.28 -6.80 -27.36
N TYR A 25 -30.04 -7.83 -26.99
CA TYR A 25 -29.54 -9.04 -26.32
C TYR A 25 -30.13 -10.28 -26.93
N THR A 26 -29.32 -11.32 -27.11
CA THR A 26 -29.78 -12.67 -27.51
C THR A 26 -29.61 -13.62 -26.35
N LEU A 27 -30.71 -14.15 -25.80
CA LEU A 27 -30.72 -15.13 -24.72
C LEU A 27 -30.11 -16.47 -25.15
N GLU A 28 -29.16 -16.97 -24.34
CA GLU A 28 -28.51 -18.26 -24.64
C GLU A 28 -29.07 -19.40 -23.80
N ARG A 29 -28.75 -19.42 -22.51
CA ARG A 29 -29.14 -20.51 -21.60
C ARG A 29 -29.55 -19.99 -20.22
N GLU A 30 -30.38 -20.73 -19.54
CA GLU A 30 -30.65 -20.50 -18.12
C GLU A 30 -29.51 -21.10 -17.27
N LEU A 31 -28.98 -20.30 -16.34
CA LEU A 31 -27.96 -20.72 -15.37
C LEU A 31 -28.56 -21.40 -14.14
N GLY A 32 -29.86 -21.38 -13.98
CA GLY A 32 -30.61 -21.83 -12.81
C GLY A 32 -31.25 -20.65 -12.09
N GLY A 33 -32.18 -20.94 -11.13
CA GLY A 33 -32.83 -19.93 -10.29
C GLY A 33 -32.84 -20.39 -8.84
N GLY A 34 -32.45 -19.57 -7.90
CA GLY A 34 -32.79 -19.66 -6.48
C GLY A 34 -34.13 -18.96 -6.26
N GLY A 35 -34.90 -19.26 -5.20
CA GLY A 35 -36.26 -18.80 -4.94
C GLY A 35 -36.61 -17.31 -5.11
N MET A 36 -35.68 -16.43 -5.49
CA MET A 36 -35.87 -14.99 -5.66
C MET A 36 -35.64 -14.43 -7.06
N SER A 37 -35.07 -15.17 -8.00
CA SER A 37 -34.88 -14.72 -9.39
C SER A 37 -34.52 -15.86 -10.32
N ARG A 38 -34.91 -15.77 -11.61
CA ARG A 38 -34.40 -16.61 -12.69
C ARG A 38 -33.25 -15.93 -13.41
N VAL A 39 -32.22 -16.67 -13.71
CA VAL A 39 -30.93 -16.18 -14.19
C VAL A 39 -30.61 -16.76 -15.56
N PHE A 40 -30.40 -15.91 -16.55
CA PHE A 40 -30.06 -16.28 -17.93
C PHE A 40 -28.71 -15.70 -18.35
N THR A 41 -27.98 -16.41 -19.20
CA THR A 41 -26.91 -15.77 -20.02
C THR A 41 -27.50 -15.22 -21.30
N ALA A 42 -26.95 -14.09 -21.74
CA ALA A 42 -27.29 -13.50 -23.02
C ALA A 42 -26.05 -12.88 -23.68
N GLN A 43 -26.04 -12.81 -25.01
CA GLN A 43 -25.05 -12.03 -25.78
C GLN A 43 -25.57 -10.62 -26.01
N GLU A 44 -24.81 -9.63 -25.62
CA GLU A 44 -25.05 -8.25 -25.99
C GLU A 44 -24.62 -8.01 -27.44
N THR A 45 -25.56 -7.72 -28.31
CA THR A 45 -25.35 -7.70 -29.76
C THR A 45 -24.38 -6.59 -30.18
N ALA A 46 -24.44 -5.40 -29.53
CA ALA A 46 -23.63 -4.24 -29.87
C ALA A 46 -22.14 -4.43 -29.58
N LEU A 47 -21.79 -5.15 -28.50
CA LEU A 47 -20.41 -5.30 -28.01
C LEU A 47 -19.89 -6.74 -28.11
N GLY A 48 -20.73 -7.70 -28.49
CA GLY A 48 -20.36 -9.11 -28.64
C GLY A 48 -19.90 -9.77 -27.34
N ARG A 49 -20.37 -9.29 -26.17
CA ARG A 49 -19.97 -9.80 -24.86
C ARG A 49 -21.10 -10.56 -24.19
N THR A 50 -20.74 -11.58 -23.41
CA THR A 50 -21.70 -12.34 -22.60
C THR A 50 -22.09 -11.52 -21.36
N VAL A 51 -23.38 -11.41 -21.09
CA VAL A 51 -23.97 -10.78 -19.91
C VAL A 51 -24.89 -11.76 -19.18
N VAL A 52 -25.23 -11.44 -17.94
CA VAL A 52 -26.26 -12.13 -17.16
C VAL A 52 -27.51 -11.28 -17.10
N VAL A 53 -28.66 -11.88 -17.37
CA VAL A 53 -29.98 -11.24 -17.20
C VAL A 53 -30.66 -11.91 -16.01
N LYS A 54 -31.02 -11.14 -15.00
CA LYS A 54 -31.81 -11.60 -13.84
C LYS A 54 -33.21 -11.05 -13.92
N VAL A 55 -34.19 -11.96 -13.77
CA VAL A 55 -35.62 -11.63 -13.81
C VAL A 55 -36.27 -11.99 -12.48
N LEU A 56 -37.02 -11.08 -11.89
CA LEU A 56 -37.79 -11.37 -10.68
C LEU A 56 -38.92 -12.37 -11.00
N PRO A 57 -39.27 -13.32 -10.10
CA PRO A 57 -40.40 -14.20 -10.28
C PRO A 57 -41.71 -13.38 -10.35
N PRO A 58 -42.66 -13.77 -11.20
CA PRO A 58 -43.94 -13.05 -11.31
C PRO A 58 -44.69 -12.93 -10.00
N GLU A 59 -44.55 -13.93 -9.10
CA GLU A 59 -45.16 -13.96 -7.78
C GLU A 59 -44.63 -12.86 -6.84
N LEU A 60 -43.38 -12.52 -7.00
CA LEU A 60 -42.74 -11.42 -6.25
C LEU A 60 -42.91 -10.07 -6.97
N ALA A 61 -43.18 -10.08 -8.26
CA ALA A 61 -43.45 -8.88 -9.06
C ALA A 61 -44.88 -8.34 -8.85
N ALA A 62 -45.83 -9.20 -8.45
CA ALA A 62 -47.21 -8.83 -8.19
C ALA A 62 -47.28 -7.86 -7.00
N GLY A 63 -47.55 -6.59 -7.26
CA GLY A 63 -47.59 -5.51 -6.26
C GLY A 63 -46.29 -4.67 -6.12
N VAL A 64 -45.27 -4.95 -6.91
CA VAL A 64 -44.03 -4.17 -6.95
C VAL A 64 -44.22 -2.95 -7.83
N SER A 65 -43.96 -1.71 -7.29
CA SER A 65 -43.90 -0.50 -8.07
C SER A 65 -42.62 -0.47 -8.91
N ILE A 66 -42.74 -0.61 -10.22
CA ILE A 66 -41.61 -0.63 -11.16
C ILE A 66 -40.80 0.67 -11.10
N GLU A 67 -41.45 1.81 -10.91
CA GLU A 67 -40.77 3.10 -10.83
C GLU A 67 -39.90 3.19 -9.56
N ARG A 68 -40.36 2.69 -8.42
CA ARG A 68 -39.59 2.59 -7.19
C ARG A 68 -38.44 1.60 -7.33
N PHE A 69 -38.68 0.44 -7.93
CA PHE A 69 -37.64 -0.53 -8.24
C PHE A 69 -36.52 0.08 -9.11
N LYS A 70 -36.89 0.72 -10.23
CA LYS A 70 -35.92 1.39 -11.14
C LYS A 70 -35.12 2.47 -10.40
N ARG A 71 -35.73 3.20 -9.45
CA ARG A 71 -35.03 4.24 -8.65
C ARG A 71 -33.98 3.63 -7.71
N GLU A 72 -34.32 2.57 -6.99
CA GLU A 72 -33.37 1.89 -6.07
C GLU A 72 -32.23 1.20 -6.85
N ILE A 73 -32.57 0.53 -7.96
CA ILE A 73 -31.55 -0.09 -8.85
C ILE A 73 -30.64 0.99 -9.46
N ALA A 74 -31.14 2.19 -9.79
CA ALA A 74 -30.29 3.27 -10.30
C ALA A 74 -29.28 3.76 -9.27
N LEU A 75 -29.55 3.65 -7.97
CA LEU A 75 -28.55 3.92 -6.91
C LEU A 75 -27.45 2.83 -6.90
N ALA A 76 -27.85 1.57 -6.94
CA ALA A 76 -26.91 0.45 -6.99
C ALA A 76 -26.06 0.45 -8.29
N ALA A 77 -26.64 0.88 -9.42
CA ALA A 77 -25.92 0.99 -10.70
C ALA A 77 -24.80 2.04 -10.70
N ARG A 78 -24.76 2.94 -9.72
CA ARG A 78 -23.66 3.91 -9.56
C ARG A 78 -22.44 3.32 -8.88
N LEU A 79 -22.56 2.13 -8.27
CA LEU A 79 -21.44 1.48 -7.59
C LEU A 79 -20.42 0.99 -8.63
N GLN A 80 -19.19 1.50 -8.51
CA GLN A 80 -18.06 1.11 -9.35
C GLN A 80 -16.88 0.74 -8.44
N HIS A 81 -16.71 -0.55 -8.21
CA HIS A 81 -15.68 -1.07 -7.33
C HIS A 81 -15.16 -2.43 -7.85
N PRO A 82 -13.86 -2.75 -7.76
CA PRO A 82 -13.28 -3.99 -8.30
C PRO A 82 -13.90 -5.26 -7.72
N HIS A 83 -14.44 -5.18 -6.50
CA HIS A 83 -15.08 -6.30 -5.80
C HIS A 83 -16.61 -6.19 -5.79
N ILE A 84 -17.20 -5.38 -6.67
CA ILE A 84 -18.65 -5.29 -6.89
C ILE A 84 -18.95 -5.62 -8.35
N VAL A 85 -19.93 -6.51 -8.58
CA VAL A 85 -20.43 -6.76 -9.92
C VAL A 85 -21.33 -5.59 -10.34
N PRO A 86 -20.95 -4.78 -11.35
CA PRO A 86 -21.72 -3.59 -11.73
C PRO A 86 -23.04 -3.99 -12.41
N LEU A 87 -24.08 -3.17 -12.22
CA LEU A 87 -25.32 -3.26 -12.99
C LEU A 87 -25.15 -2.51 -14.32
N LEU A 88 -25.52 -3.15 -15.44
CA LEU A 88 -25.37 -2.58 -16.78
C LEU A 88 -26.65 -1.86 -17.24
N ALA A 89 -27.81 -2.52 -17.07
CA ALA A 89 -29.11 -1.99 -17.46
C ALA A 89 -30.22 -2.57 -16.59
N ALA A 90 -31.34 -1.90 -16.51
CA ALA A 90 -32.59 -2.41 -15.90
C ALA A 90 -33.76 -2.13 -16.83
N GLY A 91 -34.73 -3.06 -16.83
CA GLY A 91 -35.91 -2.96 -17.65
C GLY A 91 -37.11 -3.70 -17.04
N GLU A 92 -38.17 -3.80 -17.80
CA GLU A 92 -39.39 -4.54 -17.42
C GLU A 92 -39.90 -5.35 -18.57
N MET A 93 -40.59 -6.42 -18.25
CA MET A 93 -41.25 -7.33 -19.16
C MET A 93 -42.67 -7.60 -18.61
N ASP A 94 -43.70 -7.06 -19.24
CA ASP A 94 -45.11 -7.19 -18.82
C ASP A 94 -45.33 -6.95 -17.30
N GLY A 95 -44.70 -5.87 -16.78
CA GLY A 95 -44.77 -5.55 -15.35
C GLY A 95 -43.81 -6.37 -14.46
N VAL A 96 -43.00 -7.26 -15.03
CA VAL A 96 -41.96 -8.01 -14.31
C VAL A 96 -40.60 -7.36 -14.50
N PRO A 97 -39.95 -6.87 -13.43
CA PRO A 97 -38.65 -6.19 -13.54
C PRO A 97 -37.52 -7.19 -13.82
N TYR A 98 -36.58 -6.74 -14.67
CA TYR A 98 -35.31 -7.43 -14.90
C TYR A 98 -34.11 -6.45 -14.86
N PHE A 99 -32.90 -6.98 -14.67
CA PHE A 99 -31.67 -6.21 -14.80
C PHE A 99 -30.54 -7.05 -15.40
N THR A 100 -29.54 -6.37 -15.96
CA THR A 100 -28.39 -7.02 -16.60
C THR A 100 -27.10 -6.66 -15.88
N MET A 101 -26.15 -7.60 -15.88
CA MET A 101 -24.81 -7.44 -15.30
C MET A 101 -23.78 -8.21 -16.13
N PRO A 102 -22.48 -7.94 -16.03
CA PRO A 102 -21.42 -8.69 -16.71
C PRO A 102 -21.47 -10.17 -16.29
N PHE A 103 -21.17 -11.06 -17.23
CA PHE A 103 -20.91 -12.45 -16.89
C PHE A 103 -19.54 -12.59 -16.23
N VAL A 104 -19.49 -12.98 -14.98
CA VAL A 104 -18.25 -13.25 -14.23
C VAL A 104 -17.86 -14.71 -14.46
N SER A 105 -16.76 -14.95 -15.18
CA SER A 105 -16.24 -16.30 -15.40
C SER A 105 -15.57 -16.82 -14.12
N GLY A 106 -16.14 -17.89 -13.53
CA GLY A 106 -15.64 -18.49 -12.30
C GLY A 106 -16.71 -19.30 -11.59
N GLU A 107 -16.56 -19.48 -10.28
CA GLU A 107 -17.54 -20.18 -9.44
C GLU A 107 -18.05 -19.25 -8.33
N SER A 108 -19.19 -19.57 -7.71
CA SER A 108 -19.61 -18.87 -6.50
C SER A 108 -18.82 -19.34 -5.27
N LEU A 109 -18.70 -18.47 -4.26
CA LEU A 109 -18.10 -18.85 -2.99
C LEU A 109 -18.86 -20.03 -2.33
N ARG A 110 -20.18 -20.11 -2.55
CA ARG A 110 -20.99 -21.27 -2.15
C ARG A 110 -20.47 -22.58 -2.75
N ALA A 111 -20.19 -22.60 -4.06
CA ALA A 111 -19.67 -23.78 -4.75
C ALA A 111 -18.27 -24.14 -4.24
N ARG A 112 -17.44 -23.16 -3.94
CA ARG A 112 -16.11 -23.33 -3.35
C ARG A 112 -16.18 -23.96 -1.97
N VAL A 113 -17.03 -23.42 -1.06
CA VAL A 113 -17.22 -23.95 0.30
C VAL A 113 -17.85 -25.35 0.27
N ALA A 114 -18.85 -25.58 -0.58
CA ALA A 114 -19.47 -26.90 -0.72
C ALA A 114 -18.49 -27.99 -1.17
N ARG A 115 -17.50 -27.64 -2.01
CA ARG A 115 -16.48 -28.57 -2.50
C ARG A 115 -15.33 -28.80 -1.53
N ARG A 116 -14.89 -27.75 -0.78
CA ARG A 116 -13.70 -27.81 0.05
C ARG A 116 -13.98 -27.95 1.55
N GLY A 117 -15.21 -27.66 1.99
CA GLY A 117 -15.52 -27.46 3.41
C GLY A 117 -14.93 -26.15 3.91
N GLU A 118 -14.05 -26.20 4.90
CA GLU A 118 -13.31 -25.01 5.37
C GLU A 118 -12.24 -24.57 4.38
N LEU A 119 -12.06 -23.26 4.24
CA LEU A 119 -11.02 -22.68 3.41
C LEU A 119 -9.73 -22.46 4.20
N PRO A 120 -8.54 -22.44 3.53
CA PRO A 120 -7.29 -22.02 4.15
C PRO A 120 -7.40 -20.61 4.75
N ILE A 121 -6.76 -20.36 5.88
CA ILE A 121 -6.85 -19.07 6.61
C ILE A 121 -6.39 -17.91 5.71
N SER A 122 -5.31 -18.08 4.96
CA SER A 122 -4.79 -17.06 4.03
C SER A 122 -5.77 -16.74 2.91
N GLU A 123 -6.42 -17.75 2.31
CA GLU A 123 -7.47 -17.57 1.31
C GLU A 123 -8.69 -16.87 1.92
N SER A 124 -9.10 -17.29 3.13
CA SER A 124 -10.22 -16.69 3.84
C SER A 124 -9.96 -15.22 4.18
N LEU A 125 -8.80 -14.86 4.71
CA LEU A 125 -8.44 -13.48 5.03
C LEU A 125 -8.48 -12.58 3.80
N ARG A 126 -7.93 -13.05 2.68
CA ARG A 126 -7.95 -12.30 1.42
C ARG A 126 -9.38 -12.08 0.93
N LEU A 127 -10.20 -13.15 0.87
CA LEU A 127 -11.59 -13.05 0.42
C LEU A 127 -12.42 -12.16 1.35
N LEU A 128 -12.25 -12.27 2.66
CA LEU A 128 -12.93 -11.42 3.65
C LEU A 128 -12.54 -9.96 3.48
N ARG A 129 -11.27 -9.67 3.20
CA ARG A 129 -10.81 -8.31 2.92
C ARG A 129 -11.46 -7.73 1.64
N GLU A 130 -11.50 -8.51 0.56
CA GLU A 130 -12.12 -8.12 -0.70
C GLU A 130 -13.62 -7.84 -0.53
N ILE A 131 -14.34 -8.69 0.22
CA ILE A 131 -15.76 -8.52 0.54
C ILE A 131 -15.97 -7.29 1.44
N ALA A 132 -15.18 -7.12 2.50
CA ALA A 132 -15.26 -5.97 3.39
C ALA A 132 -14.97 -4.65 2.64
N SER A 133 -14.05 -4.65 1.66
CA SER A 133 -13.77 -3.51 0.78
C SER A 133 -14.99 -3.14 -0.07
N ALA A 134 -15.68 -4.13 -0.65
CA ALA A 134 -16.93 -3.93 -1.39
C ALA A 134 -18.01 -3.31 -0.51
N LEU A 135 -18.20 -3.86 0.71
CA LEU A 135 -19.17 -3.35 1.67
C LEU A 135 -18.85 -1.94 2.14
N ALA A 136 -17.57 -1.65 2.46
CA ALA A 136 -17.16 -0.31 2.89
C ALA A 136 -17.47 0.74 1.82
N TYR A 137 -17.17 0.43 0.56
CA TYR A 137 -17.47 1.29 -0.57
C TYR A 137 -18.98 1.50 -0.77
N ALA A 138 -19.77 0.43 -0.73
CA ALA A 138 -21.21 0.50 -0.91
C ALA A 138 -21.89 1.31 0.21
N HIS A 139 -21.49 1.07 1.47
CA HIS A 139 -22.02 1.79 2.64
C HIS A 139 -21.69 3.29 2.58
N GLN A 140 -20.47 3.66 2.16
CA GLN A 140 -20.08 5.06 1.94
C GLN A 140 -20.91 5.73 0.84
N ASN A 141 -21.43 4.97 -0.12
CA ASN A 141 -22.34 5.47 -1.16
C ASN A 141 -23.82 5.33 -0.80
N GLY A 142 -24.15 5.07 0.46
CA GLY A 142 -25.52 4.98 0.96
C GLY A 142 -26.28 3.72 0.51
N VAL A 143 -25.57 2.70 0.00
CA VAL A 143 -26.15 1.43 -0.44
C VAL A 143 -25.85 0.34 0.57
N VAL A 144 -26.91 -0.25 1.16
CA VAL A 144 -26.84 -1.40 2.06
C VAL A 144 -27.25 -2.64 1.27
N HIS A 145 -26.49 -3.73 1.37
CA HIS A 145 -26.70 -4.95 0.56
C HIS A 145 -27.92 -5.75 1.00
N ARG A 146 -28.05 -6.00 2.32
CA ARG A 146 -29.15 -6.72 3.01
C ARG A 146 -29.27 -8.23 2.72
N ASP A 147 -28.45 -8.80 1.86
CA ASP A 147 -28.47 -10.25 1.54
C ASP A 147 -27.05 -10.77 1.26
N ILE A 148 -26.11 -10.48 2.14
CA ILE A 148 -24.73 -10.98 2.06
C ILE A 148 -24.72 -12.47 2.40
N LYS A 149 -24.27 -13.28 1.43
CA LYS A 149 -24.15 -14.75 1.55
C LYS A 149 -23.19 -15.29 0.49
N PRO A 150 -22.66 -16.51 0.64
CA PRO A 150 -21.69 -17.09 -0.30
C PRO A 150 -22.20 -17.24 -1.75
N GLU A 151 -23.52 -17.34 -1.97
CA GLU A 151 -24.13 -17.38 -3.30
C GLU A 151 -23.95 -16.07 -4.06
N ASN A 152 -23.96 -14.94 -3.35
CA ASN A 152 -23.83 -13.60 -3.91
C ASN A 152 -22.37 -13.14 -4.01
N VAL A 153 -21.40 -13.99 -3.67
CA VAL A 153 -19.96 -13.75 -3.86
C VAL A 153 -19.44 -14.64 -4.99
N LEU A 154 -19.04 -14.01 -6.09
CA LEU A 154 -18.48 -14.68 -7.27
C LEU A 154 -16.96 -14.61 -7.23
N LEU A 155 -16.30 -15.73 -7.55
CA LEU A 155 -14.84 -15.87 -7.55
C LEU A 155 -14.34 -15.79 -8.99
N ALA A 156 -14.00 -14.59 -9.45
CA ALA A 156 -13.51 -14.34 -10.80
C ALA A 156 -12.13 -14.99 -11.01
N GLY A 157 -11.96 -15.71 -12.14
CA GLY A 157 -10.71 -16.38 -12.49
C GLY A 157 -10.44 -17.72 -11.82
N GLY A 158 -11.37 -18.25 -11.01
CA GLY A 158 -11.28 -19.56 -10.37
C GLY A 158 -12.26 -20.58 -10.98
N GLY A 159 -11.83 -21.38 -11.95
CA GLY A 159 -12.64 -22.45 -12.53
C GLY A 159 -12.41 -23.82 -11.87
N PRO A 160 -13.36 -24.79 -12.01
CA PRO A 160 -13.21 -26.15 -11.45
C PRO A 160 -12.02 -26.94 -12.00
N ARG A 161 -11.37 -26.47 -13.09
CA ARG A 161 -10.21 -27.10 -13.76
C ARG A 161 -8.87 -26.50 -13.35
N ASP A 162 -8.85 -25.42 -12.54
CA ASP A 162 -7.60 -24.73 -12.17
C ASP A 162 -6.86 -25.36 -10.97
N ASN A 163 -7.15 -26.63 -10.64
CA ASN A 163 -6.45 -27.40 -9.61
C ASN A 163 -5.04 -27.87 -10.01
N ALA A 164 -4.56 -27.49 -11.19
CA ALA A 164 -3.22 -27.88 -11.65
C ALA A 164 -2.55 -26.71 -12.41
N GLY A 165 -1.88 -25.83 -11.72
CA GLY A 165 -0.73 -25.09 -12.27
C GLY A 165 -0.94 -23.68 -12.80
N SER A 166 -2.12 -23.07 -12.79
CA SER A 166 -2.22 -21.64 -13.05
C SER A 166 -2.37 -20.88 -11.73
N GLY A 167 -1.31 -20.22 -11.26
CA GLY A 167 -1.25 -19.48 -10.00
C GLY A 167 -2.09 -18.18 -9.97
N ARG A 168 -3.27 -18.18 -10.62
CA ARG A 168 -4.21 -17.07 -10.53
C ARG A 168 -5.11 -17.26 -9.31
N LEU A 169 -4.90 -16.43 -8.30
CA LEU A 169 -5.80 -16.32 -7.16
C LEU A 169 -7.15 -15.77 -7.64
N ALA A 170 -8.24 -16.49 -7.33
CA ALA A 170 -9.58 -16.05 -7.63
C ALA A 170 -9.92 -14.78 -6.85
N THR A 171 -10.45 -13.75 -7.50
CA THR A 171 -10.85 -12.48 -6.88
C THR A 171 -12.32 -12.52 -6.50
N ALA A 172 -12.68 -12.13 -5.27
CA ALA A 172 -14.08 -12.04 -4.86
C ALA A 172 -14.76 -10.80 -5.45
N MET A 173 -15.94 -11.00 -6.00
CA MET A 173 -16.83 -9.95 -6.48
C MET A 173 -18.21 -10.17 -5.87
N VAL A 174 -18.74 -9.16 -5.15
CA VAL A 174 -20.07 -9.20 -4.55
C VAL A 174 -21.10 -8.77 -5.58
N ALA A 175 -22.11 -9.60 -5.82
CA ALA A 175 -23.21 -9.36 -6.76
C ALA A 175 -24.49 -8.97 -5.99
N ASP A 176 -25.47 -8.44 -6.69
CA ASP A 176 -26.83 -8.17 -6.21
C ASP A 176 -26.97 -7.07 -5.15
N PHE A 177 -26.09 -6.05 -5.16
CA PHE A 177 -26.23 -4.88 -4.31
C PHE A 177 -27.56 -4.15 -4.50
N GLY A 178 -28.24 -3.85 -3.40
CA GLY A 178 -29.46 -3.03 -3.36
C GLY A 178 -30.72 -3.70 -3.93
N VAL A 179 -30.63 -4.92 -4.51
CA VAL A 179 -31.79 -5.61 -5.11
C VAL A 179 -32.83 -5.96 -4.07
N ALA A 180 -32.43 -6.44 -2.89
CA ALA A 180 -33.35 -6.78 -1.79
C ALA A 180 -34.11 -5.54 -1.30
N LYS A 181 -33.43 -4.39 -1.20
CA LYS A 181 -34.06 -3.10 -0.83
C LYS A 181 -34.99 -2.60 -1.92
N ALA A 182 -34.63 -2.74 -3.20
CA ALA A 182 -35.46 -2.34 -4.33
C ALA A 182 -36.78 -3.12 -4.37
N VAL A 183 -36.72 -4.43 -4.10
CA VAL A 183 -37.92 -5.28 -4.01
C VAL A 183 -38.78 -4.91 -2.82
N ALA A 184 -38.18 -4.73 -1.64
CA ALA A 184 -38.88 -4.34 -0.42
C ALA A 184 -39.56 -2.94 -0.52
N ALA A 185 -38.81 -1.96 -1.05
CA ALA A 185 -39.33 -0.60 -1.24
C ALA A 185 -40.45 -0.51 -2.28
N ALA A 186 -40.43 -1.41 -3.26
CA ALA A 186 -41.41 -1.47 -4.31
C ALA A 186 -42.69 -2.24 -3.90
N ALA A 187 -42.59 -3.12 -2.89
CA ALA A 187 -43.72 -3.89 -2.33
C ALA A 187 -44.48 -3.15 -1.19
N GLY A 188 -43.93 -2.04 -0.65
CA GLY A 188 -44.54 -1.28 0.44
C GLY A 188 -45.44 -0.12 -0.03
N ASP A 189 -46.70 -0.19 0.34
CA ASP A 189 -47.73 0.85 0.42
C ASP A 189 -48.46 1.30 -0.85
N GLY A 190 -49.60 0.58 -1.12
CA GLY A 190 -50.74 1.25 -1.72
C GLY A 190 -51.46 2.03 -0.63
N ASP A 191 -51.71 3.31 -0.91
CA ASP A 191 -52.47 4.29 -0.20
C ASP A 191 -53.69 3.69 0.57
N ARG A 192 -53.65 3.62 1.93
CA ARG A 192 -54.84 3.40 2.78
C ARG A 192 -54.75 4.25 4.03
N PRO A 193 -55.84 5.00 4.35
CA PRO A 193 -55.93 5.77 5.58
C PRO A 193 -56.06 4.84 6.81
N GLU A 194 -55.51 5.38 7.93
CA GLU A 194 -55.57 4.81 9.27
C GLU A 194 -56.98 4.31 9.61
N ARG A 195 -57.11 3.06 10.03
CA ARG A 195 -57.87 2.54 11.16
C ARG A 195 -58.13 1.05 11.08
N ASP A 196 -57.75 0.41 12.16
CA ASP A 196 -58.31 -0.73 12.85
C ASP A 196 -57.62 -2.11 12.76
N SER A 197 -57.40 -2.62 14.00
CA SER A 197 -57.21 -3.99 14.44
C SER A 197 -55.90 -4.76 14.17
N GLY A 198 -55.13 -4.84 15.24
CA GLY A 198 -53.87 -5.54 15.44
C GLY A 198 -53.90 -7.07 15.49
N ARG A 199 -54.60 -7.76 14.57
CA ARG A 199 -54.56 -9.25 14.48
C ARG A 199 -54.16 -9.79 13.14
N ASP A 200 -54.21 -9.03 12.04
CA ASP A 200 -53.85 -9.52 10.70
C ASP A 200 -52.39 -9.22 10.29
N LEU A 201 -51.67 -8.33 11.03
CA LEU A 201 -50.28 -7.97 10.74
C LEU A 201 -49.28 -9.15 10.96
N GLN A 202 -49.62 -10.09 11.90
CA GLN A 202 -48.69 -11.19 12.20
C GLN A 202 -48.61 -12.26 11.10
N HIS A 203 -49.68 -12.47 10.31
CA HIS A 203 -49.70 -13.45 9.20
C HIS A 203 -49.11 -12.86 7.90
N HIS A 204 -49.16 -11.56 7.63
CA HIS A 204 -48.55 -10.92 6.46
C HIS A 204 -47.05 -10.70 6.63
N VAL A 205 -46.57 -10.39 7.82
CA VAL A 205 -45.15 -10.18 8.11
C VAL A 205 -44.34 -11.47 8.05
N THR A 206 -44.94 -12.63 8.45
CA THR A 206 -44.25 -13.93 8.37
C THR A 206 -44.14 -14.47 6.94
N SER A 207 -45.07 -14.17 6.05
CA SER A 207 -44.99 -14.60 4.65
C SER A 207 -44.06 -13.69 3.80
N LEU A 208 -43.99 -12.37 4.06
CA LEU A 208 -43.02 -11.45 3.41
C LEU A 208 -41.61 -11.60 3.99
N GLY A 209 -41.44 -11.82 5.29
CA GLY A 209 -40.15 -11.98 5.94
C GLY A 209 -39.41 -13.26 5.50
N VAL A 210 -40.12 -14.34 5.19
CA VAL A 210 -39.55 -15.59 4.64
C VAL A 210 -39.18 -15.42 3.15
N ALA A 211 -39.83 -14.49 2.43
CA ALA A 211 -39.53 -14.21 1.02
C ALA A 211 -38.33 -13.32 0.76
N LEU A 212 -37.82 -12.59 1.73
CA LEU A 212 -36.82 -11.48 1.53
C LEU A 212 -35.39 -11.79 1.97
N GLY A 213 -35.00 -13.00 2.24
CA GLY A 213 -33.60 -13.34 2.57
C GLY A 213 -33.42 -14.81 2.92
N THR A 214 -32.15 -15.28 2.89
CA THR A 214 -31.81 -16.65 3.31
C THR A 214 -31.69 -16.66 4.84
N PRO A 215 -32.58 -17.36 5.59
CA PRO A 215 -32.66 -17.29 7.07
C PRO A 215 -31.30 -17.52 7.79
N ALA A 216 -30.42 -18.31 7.18
CA ALA A 216 -29.11 -18.65 7.77
C ALA A 216 -28.12 -17.48 7.89
N TYR A 217 -28.35 -16.33 7.21
CA TYR A 217 -27.46 -15.17 7.20
C TYR A 217 -28.14 -13.89 7.69
N MET A 218 -29.42 -13.96 8.07
CA MET A 218 -30.17 -12.81 8.55
C MET A 218 -29.59 -12.26 9.86
N SER A 219 -29.51 -10.95 9.96
CA SER A 219 -29.20 -10.32 11.24
C SER A 219 -30.40 -10.36 12.20
N PRO A 220 -30.19 -10.24 13.54
CA PRO A 220 -31.27 -10.22 14.53
C PRO A 220 -32.34 -9.18 14.22
N GLU A 221 -31.94 -7.97 13.82
CA GLU A 221 -32.85 -6.88 13.48
C GLU A 221 -33.62 -7.14 12.18
N GLN A 222 -33.05 -7.85 11.20
CA GLN A 222 -33.77 -8.29 10.01
C GLN A 222 -34.77 -9.41 10.36
N ALA A 223 -34.37 -10.34 11.23
CA ALA A 223 -35.25 -11.44 11.67
C ALA A 223 -36.47 -10.94 12.46
N THR A 224 -36.36 -9.79 13.12
CA THR A 224 -37.47 -9.13 13.85
C THR A 224 -38.17 -8.03 13.04
N ALA A 225 -37.78 -7.83 11.76
CA ALA A 225 -38.32 -6.78 10.87
C ALA A 225 -38.22 -5.37 11.49
N ASP A 226 -37.11 -5.06 12.17
CA ASP A 226 -36.87 -3.75 12.77
C ASP A 226 -36.77 -2.66 11.67
N PRO A 227 -37.61 -1.62 11.69
CA PRO A 227 -37.60 -0.56 10.68
C PRO A 227 -36.31 0.25 10.68
N ASN A 228 -35.51 0.23 11.75
CA ASN A 228 -34.23 0.94 11.87
C ASN A 228 -33.02 0.08 11.39
N THR A 229 -33.25 -1.01 10.67
CA THR A 229 -32.21 -1.87 10.13
C THR A 229 -31.29 -1.07 9.20
N ASP A 230 -30.02 -0.86 9.63
CA ASP A 230 -29.01 -0.11 8.89
C ASP A 230 -27.90 -1.03 8.29
N HIS A 231 -26.80 -0.43 7.87
CA HIS A 231 -25.65 -1.13 7.26
C HIS A 231 -24.95 -2.14 8.19
N ARG A 232 -25.19 -2.09 9.52
CA ARG A 232 -24.63 -3.05 10.48
C ARG A 232 -25.27 -4.43 10.39
N ALA A 233 -26.40 -4.54 9.67
CA ALA A 233 -26.97 -5.84 9.29
C ALA A 233 -26.05 -6.58 8.31
N ASP A 234 -25.44 -5.88 7.34
CA ASP A 234 -24.43 -6.47 6.42
C ASP A 234 -23.18 -6.94 7.16
N LEU A 235 -22.77 -6.22 8.24
CA LEU A 235 -21.62 -6.62 9.05
C LEU A 235 -21.89 -7.88 9.87
N TYR A 236 -23.13 -8.11 10.31
CA TYR A 236 -23.53 -9.38 10.92
C TYR A 236 -23.51 -10.51 9.89
N ALA A 237 -24.13 -10.32 8.73
CA ALA A 237 -24.13 -11.30 7.65
C ALA A 237 -22.71 -11.62 7.15
N PHE A 238 -21.81 -10.64 7.11
CA PHE A 238 -20.39 -10.83 6.88
C PHE A 238 -19.76 -11.72 7.97
N GLY A 239 -20.11 -11.53 9.24
CA GLY A 239 -19.67 -12.38 10.34
C GLY A 239 -20.12 -13.84 10.17
N VAL A 240 -21.35 -14.06 9.73
CA VAL A 240 -21.88 -15.43 9.44
C VAL A 240 -21.12 -16.07 8.27
N LEU A 241 -20.91 -15.33 7.19
CA LEU A 241 -20.14 -15.75 6.02
C LEU A 241 -18.68 -16.07 6.41
N ALA A 242 -18.05 -15.22 7.21
CA ALA A 242 -16.68 -15.42 7.70
C ALA A 242 -16.57 -16.69 8.57
N TYR A 243 -17.54 -16.89 9.47
CA TYR A 243 -17.61 -18.09 10.28
C TYR A 243 -17.70 -19.35 9.39
N GLU A 244 -18.58 -19.33 8.38
CA GLU A 244 -18.78 -20.47 7.50
C GLU A 244 -17.57 -20.80 6.62
N ILE A 245 -16.93 -19.83 5.99
CA ILE A 245 -15.74 -20.11 5.16
C ILE A 245 -14.55 -20.59 5.97
N LEU A 246 -14.46 -20.18 7.24
CA LEU A 246 -13.42 -20.62 8.16
C LEU A 246 -13.67 -21.98 8.77
N THR A 247 -14.93 -22.41 8.97
CA THR A 247 -15.27 -23.66 9.68
C THR A 247 -15.98 -24.69 8.82
N GLY A 248 -16.42 -24.32 7.63
CA GLY A 248 -17.26 -25.15 6.75
C GLY A 248 -18.73 -25.25 7.20
N GLN A 249 -19.13 -24.54 8.27
CA GLN A 249 -20.49 -24.59 8.84
C GLN A 249 -20.95 -23.19 9.28
N THR A 250 -22.25 -22.92 9.20
CA THR A 250 -22.83 -21.70 9.77
C THR A 250 -22.84 -21.75 11.31
N PRO A 251 -22.86 -20.59 12.02
CA PRO A 251 -22.78 -20.51 13.48
C PRO A 251 -23.84 -21.34 14.23
N PHE A 252 -25.02 -21.50 13.61
CA PHE A 252 -26.16 -22.20 14.22
C PHE A 252 -26.45 -23.56 13.57
N GLY A 253 -25.61 -24.00 12.59
CA GLY A 253 -25.75 -25.29 11.93
C GLY A 253 -27.00 -25.43 11.04
N LYS A 254 -27.41 -26.69 10.75
CA LYS A 254 -28.58 -26.98 9.94
C LYS A 254 -29.81 -27.10 10.82
N ARG A 255 -30.74 -26.16 10.69
CA ARG A 255 -32.03 -26.09 11.41
C ARG A 255 -33.12 -25.66 10.45
N SER A 256 -34.40 -25.78 10.89
CA SER A 256 -35.52 -25.23 10.13
C SER A 256 -35.43 -23.68 10.04
N PRO A 257 -36.03 -23.06 9.03
CA PRO A 257 -36.03 -21.59 8.88
C PRO A 257 -36.48 -20.83 10.14
N ALA A 258 -37.54 -21.30 10.80
CA ALA A 258 -38.07 -20.70 12.02
C ALA A 258 -37.08 -20.81 13.20
N GLU A 259 -36.42 -21.96 13.36
CA GLU A 259 -35.40 -22.18 14.40
C GLU A 259 -34.14 -21.34 14.14
N LEU A 260 -33.74 -21.14 12.88
CA LEU A 260 -32.63 -20.27 12.52
C LEU A 260 -32.91 -18.82 12.88
N LEU A 261 -34.10 -18.30 12.52
CA LEU A 261 -34.51 -16.94 12.88
C LEU A 261 -34.50 -16.76 14.40
N ALA A 262 -35.09 -17.70 15.16
CA ALA A 262 -35.03 -17.67 16.63
C ALA A 262 -33.59 -17.70 17.16
N ALA A 263 -32.70 -18.54 16.61
CA ALA A 263 -31.30 -18.62 17.03
C ALA A 263 -30.52 -17.35 16.72
N HIS A 264 -30.77 -16.71 15.57
CA HIS A 264 -30.17 -15.41 15.25
C HIS A 264 -30.58 -14.33 16.25
N VAL A 265 -31.78 -14.36 16.77
CA VAL A 265 -32.26 -13.36 17.76
C VAL A 265 -31.78 -13.69 19.18
N THR A 266 -31.86 -14.94 19.60
CA THR A 266 -31.77 -15.29 21.04
C THR A 266 -30.54 -16.10 21.44
N GLU A 267 -29.97 -16.96 20.55
CA GLU A 267 -28.90 -17.87 20.92
C GLU A 267 -27.51 -17.26 20.68
N PRO A 268 -26.55 -17.38 21.62
CA PRO A 268 -25.18 -17.00 21.35
C PRO A 268 -24.57 -17.94 20.29
N PRO A 269 -23.81 -17.43 19.32
CA PRO A 269 -23.12 -18.28 18.36
C PRO A 269 -22.02 -19.10 19.06
N ARG A 270 -21.81 -20.34 18.60
CA ARG A 270 -20.70 -21.15 19.10
C ARG A 270 -19.39 -20.42 18.88
N PRO A 271 -18.48 -20.34 19.89
CA PRO A 271 -17.19 -19.74 19.70
C PRO A 271 -16.44 -20.36 18.53
N ILE A 272 -15.97 -19.53 17.58
CA ILE A 272 -15.31 -20.03 16.36
C ILE A 272 -13.99 -20.76 16.68
N ALA A 273 -13.32 -20.41 17.79
CA ALA A 273 -12.13 -21.09 18.28
C ALA A 273 -12.39 -22.53 18.69
N ASP A 274 -13.61 -22.89 19.14
CA ASP A 274 -14.00 -24.26 19.44
C ASP A 274 -14.25 -25.10 18.18
N ALA A 275 -14.61 -24.45 17.08
CA ALA A 275 -14.81 -25.12 15.79
C ALA A 275 -13.51 -25.25 15.02
N ARG A 276 -12.58 -24.28 15.15
CA ARG A 276 -11.28 -24.26 14.48
C ARG A 276 -10.20 -23.69 15.42
N PRO A 277 -9.56 -24.53 16.26
CA PRO A 277 -8.60 -24.08 17.31
C PRO A 277 -7.35 -23.33 16.81
N ASN A 278 -6.96 -23.53 15.53
CA ASN A 278 -5.74 -22.93 14.96
C ASN A 278 -5.96 -21.55 14.31
N LEU A 279 -7.11 -20.92 14.55
CA LEU A 279 -7.36 -19.57 14.04
C LEU A 279 -6.53 -18.53 14.83
N PRO A 280 -6.00 -17.49 14.14
CA PRO A 280 -5.44 -16.34 14.84
C PRO A 280 -6.44 -15.75 15.84
N PRO A 281 -6.07 -15.51 17.10
CA PRO A 281 -7.01 -15.03 18.12
C PRO A 281 -7.71 -13.72 17.73
N ALA A 282 -6.99 -12.81 17.04
CA ALA A 282 -7.55 -11.57 16.56
C ALA A 282 -8.62 -11.78 15.48
N LEU A 283 -8.44 -12.76 14.56
CA LEU A 283 -9.43 -13.12 13.55
C LEU A 283 -10.68 -13.74 14.21
N ALA A 284 -10.47 -14.65 15.16
CA ALA A 284 -11.56 -15.25 15.93
C ALA A 284 -12.38 -14.17 16.67
N ALA A 285 -11.71 -13.23 17.33
CA ALA A 285 -12.33 -12.12 18.04
C ALA A 285 -13.14 -11.22 17.10
N LEU A 286 -12.59 -10.87 15.92
CA LEU A 286 -13.26 -10.04 14.92
C LEU A 286 -14.56 -10.72 14.42
N VAL A 287 -14.51 -12.00 14.05
CA VAL A 287 -15.67 -12.76 13.58
C VAL A 287 -16.75 -12.82 14.67
N MET A 288 -16.38 -13.13 15.91
CA MET A 288 -17.32 -13.19 17.03
C MET A 288 -17.89 -11.81 17.39
N ARG A 289 -17.13 -10.73 17.18
CA ARG A 289 -17.63 -9.36 17.36
C ARG A 289 -18.66 -8.98 16.26
N CYS A 290 -18.44 -9.38 15.01
CA CYS A 290 -19.45 -9.20 13.95
C CYS A 290 -20.77 -9.91 14.30
N LEU A 291 -20.71 -11.07 14.98
CA LEU A 291 -21.86 -11.88 15.37
C LEU A 291 -22.60 -11.43 16.64
N GLN A 292 -22.24 -10.26 17.22
CA GLN A 292 -22.94 -9.72 18.37
C GLN A 292 -24.41 -9.40 18.04
N LYS A 293 -25.30 -9.70 19.00
CA LYS A 293 -26.74 -9.54 18.78
C LYS A 293 -27.16 -8.10 18.62
N ARG A 294 -26.63 -7.22 19.47
CA ARG A 294 -26.88 -5.78 19.39
C ARG A 294 -26.01 -5.10 18.34
N PRO A 295 -26.57 -4.33 17.39
CA PRO A 295 -25.79 -3.63 16.37
C PRO A 295 -24.69 -2.70 16.96
N ALA A 296 -24.92 -2.14 18.14
CA ALA A 296 -23.95 -1.26 18.81
C ALA A 296 -22.68 -1.99 19.29
N ASP A 297 -22.75 -3.31 19.51
CA ASP A 297 -21.64 -4.11 20.00
C ASP A 297 -20.79 -4.71 18.86
N ARG A 298 -21.20 -4.52 17.59
CA ARG A 298 -20.49 -4.93 16.38
C ARG A 298 -19.44 -3.89 15.97
N PRO A 299 -18.56 -4.19 14.99
CA PRO A 299 -17.85 -3.14 14.27
C PRO A 299 -18.86 -2.10 13.74
N GLN A 300 -18.54 -0.81 13.81
CA GLN A 300 -19.49 0.23 13.42
C GLN A 300 -19.43 0.57 11.92
N SER A 301 -18.43 0.06 11.20
CA SER A 301 -18.34 0.18 9.75
C SER A 301 -17.57 -1.00 9.14
N ALA A 302 -17.76 -1.26 7.85
CA ALA A 302 -16.93 -2.20 7.12
C ALA A 302 -15.46 -1.73 7.00
N GLY A 303 -15.20 -0.43 7.10
CA GLY A 303 -13.85 0.12 7.21
C GLY A 303 -13.12 -0.32 8.48
N GLU A 304 -13.83 -0.42 9.61
CA GLU A 304 -13.28 -0.97 10.87
C GLU A 304 -12.94 -2.46 10.75
N ILE A 305 -13.73 -3.22 10.01
CA ILE A 305 -13.44 -4.62 9.69
C ILE A 305 -12.18 -4.71 8.82
N LEU A 306 -12.04 -3.87 7.79
CA LEU A 306 -10.85 -3.82 6.94
C LEU A 306 -9.61 -3.52 7.76
N GLN A 307 -9.65 -2.50 8.61
CA GLN A 307 -8.54 -2.16 9.49
C GLN A 307 -8.15 -3.34 10.39
N SER A 308 -9.13 -4.01 10.99
CA SER A 308 -8.88 -5.20 11.82
C SER A 308 -8.28 -6.36 11.03
N LEU A 309 -8.72 -6.59 9.78
CA LEU A 309 -8.15 -7.60 8.89
C LEU A 309 -6.74 -7.22 8.45
N ASP A 310 -6.45 -5.94 8.23
CA ASP A 310 -5.12 -5.43 7.92
C ASP A 310 -4.16 -5.58 9.10
N GLU A 311 -4.63 -5.33 10.33
CA GLU A 311 -3.88 -5.57 11.56
C GLU A 311 -3.57 -7.06 11.80
N ILE A 312 -4.46 -7.96 11.36
CA ILE A 312 -4.25 -9.41 11.44
C ILE A 312 -3.25 -9.88 10.37
N THR A 313 -3.27 -9.26 9.19
CA THR A 313 -2.36 -9.59 8.08
C THR A 313 -1.04 -8.84 8.20
N THR A 314 -1.03 -7.68 8.89
CA THR A 314 0.17 -6.93 9.22
C THR A 314 0.43 -7.13 10.71
N PRO A 315 1.54 -7.74 11.16
CA PRO A 315 1.82 -7.91 12.58
C PRO A 315 2.02 -6.53 13.23
N SER A 316 0.98 -5.99 13.81
CA SER A 316 1.06 -4.78 14.65
C SER A 316 1.65 -5.15 16.01
N ALA A 317 2.64 -4.37 16.44
CA ALA A 317 3.15 -4.39 17.79
C ALA A 317 1.99 -4.32 18.80
N GLY A 318 1.86 -5.36 19.62
CA GLY A 318 0.79 -5.48 20.58
C GLY A 318 0.72 -4.33 21.57
N THR A 319 -0.41 -3.67 21.64
CA THR A 319 -0.83 -2.95 22.83
C THR A 319 -1.33 -3.95 23.83
N THR A 320 -0.51 -4.28 24.82
CA THR A 320 -0.92 -4.98 26.03
C THR A 320 -1.92 -4.10 26.78
N PRO A 321 -3.09 -4.60 27.21
CA PRO A 321 -3.95 -3.82 28.09
C PRO A 321 -3.22 -3.61 29.42
N THR A 322 -3.02 -2.36 29.77
CA THR A 322 -2.49 -1.98 31.08
C THR A 322 -3.49 -2.38 32.15
N GLY A 323 -3.28 -3.55 32.72
CA GLY A 323 -3.92 -3.93 33.97
C GLY A 323 -3.42 -3.00 35.06
N MET A 324 -4.35 -2.32 35.72
CA MET A 324 -4.10 -1.52 36.91
C MET A 324 -3.33 -2.36 37.94
N LEU A 325 -2.08 -1.98 38.22
CA LEU A 325 -1.36 -2.40 39.44
C LEU A 325 -1.77 -1.45 40.59
N PRO A 326 -2.01 -1.97 41.80
CA PRO A 326 -2.31 -1.14 42.93
C PRO A 326 -1.06 -0.35 43.39
N PRO A 327 -1.25 0.82 44.05
CA PRO A 327 -0.15 1.73 44.35
C PRO A 327 0.84 1.07 45.34
N ALA A 328 2.10 1.02 44.94
CA ALA A 328 3.20 0.60 45.83
C ALA A 328 3.41 1.62 46.94
N THR A 329 3.31 1.17 48.14
CA THR A 329 3.68 1.91 49.35
C THR A 329 5.19 2.18 49.39
N THR A 330 5.55 3.43 49.53
CA THR A 330 6.90 3.94 49.72
C THR A 330 7.44 3.48 51.09
N PRO A 331 8.65 2.90 51.19
CA PRO A 331 9.31 2.71 52.48
C PRO A 331 9.96 4.02 52.98
N PRO A 332 10.00 4.25 54.30
CA PRO A 332 10.50 5.49 54.89
C PRO A 332 12.03 5.58 54.85
N ALA A 333 12.53 6.79 54.69
CA ALA A 333 13.94 7.14 54.71
C ALA A 333 14.57 6.91 56.10
N PRO A 334 15.87 6.47 56.19
CA PRO A 334 16.57 6.38 57.46
C PRO A 334 17.05 7.73 57.97
N PRO A 335 17.18 7.91 59.29
CA PRO A 335 17.53 9.18 59.94
C PRO A 335 19.03 9.50 59.83
N PRO A 336 19.43 10.76 60.01
CA PRO A 336 20.81 11.19 59.86
C PRO A 336 21.65 10.85 61.08
N ALA A 337 22.81 10.24 60.87
CA ALA A 337 23.80 10.01 61.93
C ALA A 337 24.66 11.27 62.14
N SER A 338 24.59 11.78 63.35
CA SER A 338 25.50 12.80 63.90
C SER A 338 26.79 12.16 64.38
N GLY A 339 27.96 12.74 64.11
CA GLY A 339 29.22 12.31 64.71
C GLY A 339 30.42 13.18 64.38
N ARG A 340 30.63 14.26 65.15
CA ARG A 340 31.86 14.96 65.62
C ARG A 340 33.19 14.76 64.90
N ALA A 341 33.65 15.83 64.29
CA ALA A 341 34.78 16.72 64.56
C ALA A 341 36.11 16.14 65.08
N SER A 342 37.18 16.37 64.31
CA SER A 342 38.26 17.30 64.82
C SER A 342 39.44 17.32 63.81
N GLY A 343 39.88 18.49 63.53
CA GLY A 343 41.29 18.90 63.48
C GLY A 343 42.18 18.38 62.34
N ARG A 344 42.22 19.11 61.27
CA ARG A 344 43.51 19.47 60.63
C ARG A 344 43.26 20.61 59.61
N ARG A 345 43.18 21.81 60.13
CA ARG A 345 43.34 23.10 59.40
C ARG A 345 44.86 23.34 59.28
N ASN A 346 45.32 23.79 58.13
CA ASN A 346 46.51 24.60 57.87
C ASN A 346 47.57 24.02 56.93
N VAL A 347 47.28 22.99 56.09
CA VAL A 347 48.28 22.70 54.99
C VAL A 347 47.61 22.70 53.56
N MET A 348 46.28 22.80 53.46
CA MET A 348 45.60 22.77 52.14
C MET A 348 45.32 24.14 51.52
N ALA A 349 45.57 25.26 52.20
CA ALA A 349 45.26 26.57 51.66
C ALA A 349 46.30 27.07 50.61
N ALA A 350 47.59 26.67 50.73
CA ALA A 350 48.62 27.04 49.76
C ALA A 350 48.56 26.20 48.45
N ALA A 351 48.08 24.94 48.50
CA ALA A 351 47.95 24.09 47.35
C ALA A 351 46.69 24.45 46.52
N ALA A 352 45.64 24.95 47.11
CA ALA A 352 44.40 25.34 46.42
C ALA A 352 44.57 26.62 45.58
N VAL A 353 45.40 27.57 46.03
CA VAL A 353 45.68 28.83 45.30
C VAL A 353 46.59 28.56 44.11
N ALA A 354 47.55 27.64 44.22
CA ALA A 354 48.39 27.24 43.08
C ALA A 354 47.62 26.45 42.02
N ALA A 355 46.72 25.57 42.45
CA ALA A 355 45.87 24.78 41.53
C ALA A 355 44.83 25.65 40.81
N THR A 356 44.27 26.66 41.46
CA THR A 356 43.34 27.60 40.82
C THR A 356 44.07 28.57 39.87
N ALA A 357 45.29 28.95 40.16
CA ALA A 357 46.09 29.77 39.22
C ALA A 357 46.50 29.00 37.97
N VAL A 358 46.89 27.72 38.09
CA VAL A 358 47.17 26.84 36.96
C VAL A 358 45.92 26.52 36.14
N LEU A 359 44.78 26.32 36.80
CA LEU A 359 43.49 26.13 36.11
C LEU A 359 43.02 27.40 35.39
N MET A 360 43.20 28.56 35.97
CA MET A 360 42.91 29.85 35.34
C MET A 360 43.83 30.14 34.17
N LEU A 361 45.14 29.90 34.28
CA LEU A 361 46.08 30.01 33.19
C LEU A 361 45.83 28.97 32.10
N GLY A 362 45.41 27.76 32.45
CA GLY A 362 44.94 26.71 31.52
C GLY A 362 43.67 27.12 30.79
N MET A 363 42.67 27.66 31.49
CA MET A 363 41.46 28.19 30.88
C MET A 363 41.70 29.41 29.98
N VAL A 364 42.59 30.34 30.37
CA VAL A 364 42.98 31.45 29.50
C VAL A 364 43.79 30.96 28.30
N GLY A 365 44.67 29.97 28.46
CA GLY A 365 45.37 29.32 27.35
C GLY A 365 44.42 28.62 26.38
N VAL A 366 43.42 27.87 26.90
CA VAL A 366 42.36 27.24 26.10
C VAL A 366 41.45 28.28 25.43
N ALA A 367 41.12 29.36 26.12
CA ALA A 367 40.34 30.46 25.55
C ALA A 367 41.11 31.20 24.43
N ILE A 368 42.40 31.47 24.61
CA ILE A 368 43.27 32.07 23.59
C ILE A 368 43.51 31.07 22.41
N TRP A 369 43.66 29.79 22.71
CA TRP A 369 43.78 28.75 21.67
C TRP A 369 42.45 28.60 20.89
N ARG A 370 41.31 28.58 21.60
CA ARG A 370 39.99 28.62 20.98
C ARG A 370 39.76 29.89 20.15
N SER A 371 40.12 31.06 20.63
CA SER A 371 39.95 32.33 19.90
C SER A 371 40.85 32.44 18.66
N LYS A 372 41.98 31.71 18.61
CA LYS A 372 42.87 31.65 17.43
C LYS A 372 42.55 30.53 16.47
N HIS A 373 41.75 29.52 16.86
CA HIS A 373 41.39 28.36 16.06
C HIS A 373 39.88 28.23 15.83
N THR A 374 39.03 29.08 16.40
CA THR A 374 37.71 29.32 15.86
C THR A 374 37.88 30.17 14.61
N ALA A 375 37.79 29.53 13.45
CA ALA A 375 37.33 30.24 12.27
C ALA A 375 36.09 31.08 12.70
N PRO A 376 35.87 32.28 12.12
CA PRO A 376 34.69 33.02 12.45
C PRO A 376 33.51 32.03 12.28
N LEU A 377 32.76 31.86 13.33
CA LEU A 377 31.40 31.35 13.20
C LEU A 377 30.75 32.28 12.18
N VAL A 378 30.79 31.88 10.92
CA VAL A 378 29.75 32.29 10.01
C VAL A 378 28.48 31.95 10.81
N THR A 379 27.80 32.95 11.31
CA THR A 379 26.44 32.85 11.75
C THR A 379 25.76 32.18 10.56
N VAL A 380 25.52 30.87 10.66
CA VAL A 380 24.59 30.20 9.81
C VAL A 380 23.31 30.98 10.05
N ALA A 381 23.00 31.91 9.14
CA ALA A 381 21.73 32.60 9.09
C ALA A 381 20.73 31.46 9.27
N ASP A 382 19.81 31.60 10.19
CA ASP A 382 18.95 30.49 10.64
C ASP A 382 18.28 29.94 9.37
N GLU A 383 18.80 28.82 8.82
CA GLU A 383 18.31 28.18 7.59
C GLU A 383 16.83 27.86 7.66
N ARG A 384 16.20 28.06 8.83
CA ARG A 384 14.77 27.92 9.09
C ARG A 384 13.94 29.14 8.64
N GLU A 385 14.58 30.30 8.36
CA GLU A 385 13.82 31.53 8.08
C GLU A 385 12.95 31.48 6.83
N GLU A 386 13.30 30.65 5.83
CA GLU A 386 12.58 30.53 4.56
C GLU A 386 11.91 29.16 4.38
N ARG A 387 11.59 28.46 5.49
CA ARG A 387 11.04 27.11 5.43
C ARG A 387 9.60 27.04 5.95
N ILE A 388 8.70 26.40 5.15
CA ILE A 388 7.27 26.25 5.47
C ILE A 388 6.83 24.81 5.35
N ALA A 389 5.88 24.39 6.21
CA ALA A 389 5.11 23.16 6.03
C ALA A 389 3.64 23.49 5.77
N VAL A 390 3.10 22.92 4.69
CA VAL A 390 1.65 22.95 4.39
C VAL A 390 1.04 21.68 4.97
N LEU A 391 0.32 21.81 6.09
CA LEU A 391 -0.35 20.70 6.75
C LEU A 391 -1.65 20.36 6.02
N PRO A 392 -2.17 19.11 6.13
CA PRO A 392 -3.44 18.75 5.53
C PRO A 392 -4.57 19.66 6.02
N PHE A 393 -5.30 20.27 5.09
CA PHE A 393 -6.48 21.06 5.45
C PHE A 393 -7.59 20.12 5.92
N GLU A 394 -8.27 20.52 6.97
CA GLU A 394 -9.36 19.74 7.56
C GLU A 394 -10.61 19.83 6.66
N ASN A 395 -11.19 18.68 6.33
CA ASN A 395 -12.44 18.63 5.60
C ASN A 395 -13.62 18.84 6.56
N LEU A 396 -14.34 19.96 6.42
CA LEU A 396 -15.57 20.26 7.16
C LEU A 396 -16.85 19.88 6.39
N GLY A 397 -16.69 19.24 5.23
CA GLY A 397 -17.77 18.73 4.39
C GLY A 397 -18.03 17.23 4.63
N ASP A 398 -18.64 16.58 3.63
CA ASP A 398 -18.82 15.13 3.62
C ASP A 398 -17.47 14.42 3.66
N SER A 399 -17.36 13.33 4.43
CA SER A 399 -16.14 12.52 4.52
C SER A 399 -15.73 11.91 3.16
N ALA A 400 -16.70 11.63 2.29
CA ALA A 400 -16.46 11.19 0.92
C ALA A 400 -15.69 12.21 0.05
N ASP A 401 -15.63 13.47 0.50
CA ASP A 401 -14.96 14.56 -0.20
C ASP A 401 -13.61 14.95 0.41
N ALA A 402 -13.08 14.15 1.34
CA ALA A 402 -11.78 14.38 1.97
C ALA A 402 -10.64 14.50 0.94
N TYR A 403 -10.71 13.72 -0.16
CA TYR A 403 -9.76 13.81 -1.28
C TYR A 403 -9.68 15.21 -1.91
N PHE A 404 -10.77 15.96 -1.88
CA PHE A 404 -10.83 17.31 -2.43
C PHE A 404 -10.08 18.32 -1.53
N ALA A 405 -10.24 18.21 -0.20
CA ALA A 405 -9.46 19.01 0.75
C ALA A 405 -7.97 18.72 0.63
N ASP A 406 -7.60 17.43 0.44
CA ASP A 406 -6.23 17.01 0.13
C ASP A 406 -5.74 17.63 -1.17
N GLY A 407 -6.56 17.60 -2.22
CA GLY A 407 -6.23 18.19 -3.50
C GLY A 407 -5.96 19.69 -3.43
N ILE A 408 -6.77 20.45 -2.66
CA ILE A 408 -6.53 21.89 -2.41
C ILE A 408 -5.21 22.07 -1.65
N THR A 409 -4.96 21.29 -0.61
CA THR A 409 -3.72 21.33 0.16
C THR A 409 -2.50 21.09 -0.74
N ASP A 410 -2.57 20.05 -1.57
CA ASP A 410 -1.47 19.68 -2.47
C ASP A 410 -1.26 20.70 -3.59
N ALA A 411 -2.33 21.30 -4.11
CA ALA A 411 -2.22 22.36 -5.13
C ALA A 411 -1.56 23.62 -4.55
N VAL A 412 -1.94 24.05 -3.34
CA VAL A 412 -1.29 25.18 -2.66
C VAL A 412 0.17 24.85 -2.37
N ARG A 413 0.48 23.64 -1.86
CA ARG A 413 1.85 23.19 -1.64
C ARG A 413 2.66 23.22 -2.93
N GLY A 414 2.12 22.68 -4.04
CA GLY A 414 2.78 22.65 -5.34
C GLY A 414 3.11 24.04 -5.87
N LYS A 415 2.19 25.00 -5.72
CA LYS A 415 2.42 26.40 -6.11
C LYS A 415 3.53 27.05 -5.28
N LEU A 416 3.57 26.81 -3.97
CA LEU A 416 4.64 27.29 -3.09
C LEU A 416 5.98 26.61 -3.41
N THR A 417 6.01 25.31 -3.69
CA THR A 417 7.23 24.56 -4.08
C THR A 417 7.82 25.06 -5.41
N ALA A 418 7.01 25.65 -6.27
CA ALA A 418 7.47 26.23 -7.53
C ALA A 418 8.24 27.56 -7.33
N LEU A 419 8.26 28.13 -6.12
CA LEU A 419 9.03 29.33 -5.78
C LEU A 419 10.47 28.94 -5.38
N PRO A 420 11.50 29.37 -6.14
CA PRO A 420 12.89 28.97 -5.87
C PRO A 420 13.45 29.48 -4.52
N SER A 421 12.90 30.60 -4.02
CA SER A 421 13.29 31.24 -2.76
C SER A 421 12.67 30.60 -1.52
N LEU A 422 11.81 29.57 -1.66
CA LEU A 422 11.06 28.96 -0.56
C LEU A 422 11.35 27.45 -0.45
N GLU A 423 11.72 26.98 0.71
CA GLU A 423 11.79 25.56 1.03
C GLU A 423 10.45 25.07 1.61
N VAL A 424 9.78 24.20 0.90
CA VAL A 424 8.45 23.68 1.28
C VAL A 424 8.58 22.21 1.69
N ILE A 425 8.11 21.87 2.88
CA ILE A 425 8.09 20.48 3.35
C ILE A 425 7.16 19.65 2.48
N ALA A 426 7.66 18.52 2.03
CA ALA A 426 6.95 17.61 1.14
C ALA A 426 5.72 16.97 1.82
N ARG A 427 4.82 16.46 0.98
CA ARG A 427 3.56 15.84 1.41
C ARG A 427 3.76 14.70 2.40
N ALA A 428 4.74 13.79 2.15
CA ALA A 428 4.91 12.57 2.95
C ALA A 428 5.20 12.87 4.42
N SER A 429 5.96 13.94 4.71
CA SER A 429 6.17 14.40 6.08
C SER A 429 4.97 15.17 6.65
N SER A 430 4.31 16.01 5.85
CA SER A 430 3.21 16.87 6.33
C SER A 430 1.93 16.07 6.62
N VAL A 431 1.62 15.05 5.83
CA VAL A 431 0.37 14.27 5.95
C VAL A 431 0.27 13.50 7.27
N GLN A 432 1.40 13.21 7.92
CA GLN A 432 1.45 12.51 9.20
C GLN A 432 0.84 13.32 10.36
N TYR A 433 0.59 14.60 10.15
CA TYR A 433 -0.04 15.48 11.13
C TYR A 433 -1.54 15.68 10.88
N ARG A 434 -2.16 14.86 10.05
CA ARG A 434 -3.62 14.88 9.85
C ARG A 434 -4.33 14.56 11.16
N GLY A 435 -5.23 15.46 11.59
CA GLY A 435 -6.02 15.28 12.82
C GLY A 435 -5.18 15.20 14.11
N THR A 436 -3.94 15.67 14.08
CA THR A 436 -3.07 15.65 15.25
C THR A 436 -3.49 16.66 16.32
N SER A 437 -3.38 16.28 17.60
CA SER A 437 -3.53 17.18 18.74
C SER A 437 -2.24 17.90 19.16
N LYS A 438 -1.14 17.66 18.45
CA LYS A 438 0.15 18.30 18.76
C LYS A 438 0.09 19.82 18.57
N PRO A 439 0.69 20.61 19.47
CA PRO A 439 0.76 22.05 19.30
C PRO A 439 1.64 22.43 18.09
N PRO A 440 1.36 23.57 17.43
CA PRO A 440 2.12 24.06 16.27
C PRO A 440 3.63 24.12 16.51
N THR A 441 4.05 24.47 17.73
CA THR A 441 5.46 24.55 18.13
C THR A 441 6.19 23.22 18.09
N GLU A 442 5.51 22.13 18.45
CA GLU A 442 6.07 20.78 18.37
C GLU A 442 6.18 20.32 16.92
N ILE A 443 5.11 20.53 16.13
CA ILE A 443 5.09 20.20 14.70
C ILE A 443 6.21 20.92 13.95
N ALA A 444 6.35 22.24 14.17
CA ALA A 444 7.39 23.05 13.55
C ALA A 444 8.80 22.57 13.91
N ARG A 445 9.00 22.16 15.16
CA ARG A 445 10.28 21.60 15.63
C ARG A 445 10.58 20.27 14.96
N GLU A 446 9.58 19.35 14.86
CA GLU A 446 9.74 18.02 14.25
C GLU A 446 10.01 18.13 12.74
N LEU A 447 9.40 19.09 12.06
CA LEU A 447 9.58 19.34 10.62
C LEU A 447 10.75 20.28 10.31
N GLY A 448 11.33 20.92 11.31
CA GLY A 448 12.43 21.87 11.14
C GLY A 448 12.03 23.14 10.39
N VAL A 449 10.79 23.63 10.58
CA VAL A 449 10.25 24.81 9.88
C VAL A 449 9.95 25.95 10.86
N ARG A 450 9.87 27.17 10.31
CA ARG A 450 9.40 28.36 11.03
C ARG A 450 7.91 28.61 10.78
N TYR A 451 7.41 28.29 9.61
CA TYR A 451 6.03 28.57 9.21
C TYR A 451 5.22 27.30 9.01
N LEU A 452 3.97 27.33 9.50
CA LEU A 452 2.98 26.27 9.27
C LEU A 452 1.76 26.89 8.58
N LEU A 453 1.39 26.37 7.42
CA LEU A 453 0.11 26.71 6.78
C LEU A 453 -0.89 25.61 7.12
N THR A 454 -1.92 25.96 7.84
CA THR A 454 -3.06 25.11 8.19
C THR A 454 -4.33 25.64 7.53
N GLY A 455 -5.44 24.95 7.67
CA GLY A 455 -6.70 25.45 7.16
C GLY A 455 -7.82 24.44 7.22
N THR A 456 -9.02 24.90 6.85
CA THR A 456 -10.21 24.07 6.69
C THR A 456 -10.79 24.25 5.30
N VAL A 457 -11.42 23.19 4.78
CA VAL A 457 -12.11 23.19 3.48
C VAL A 457 -13.54 22.68 3.67
N ARG A 458 -14.50 23.39 3.14
CA ARG A 458 -15.89 22.94 3.06
C ARG A 458 -16.34 23.01 1.61
N TRP A 459 -16.74 21.88 1.07
CA TRP A 459 -17.33 21.79 -0.26
C TRP A 459 -18.83 21.57 -0.14
N ALA A 460 -19.64 22.55 -0.60
CA ALA A 460 -21.08 22.45 -0.67
C ALA A 460 -21.51 22.10 -2.11
N LYS A 461 -21.91 20.87 -2.34
CA LYS A 461 -22.47 20.40 -3.62
C LYS A 461 -23.91 20.89 -3.75
N GLY A 462 -24.17 21.83 -4.65
CA GLY A 462 -25.52 22.38 -4.88
C GLY A 462 -26.36 21.46 -5.75
N ALA A 463 -27.52 20.99 -5.24
CA ALA A 463 -28.55 20.38 -6.10
C ALA A 463 -29.21 21.49 -6.93
N GLY A 464 -28.79 21.67 -8.19
CA GLY A 464 -29.30 22.68 -9.10
C GLY A 464 -28.74 24.10 -8.93
N ARG A 465 -27.73 24.31 -8.10
CA ARG A 465 -26.92 25.53 -7.97
C ARG A 465 -25.43 25.23 -8.19
N ALA A 466 -24.65 26.25 -8.57
CA ALA A 466 -23.20 26.10 -8.67
C ALA A 466 -22.61 25.60 -7.33
N SER A 467 -21.78 24.56 -7.40
CA SER A 467 -21.05 24.03 -6.23
C SER A 467 -20.11 25.10 -5.69
N ARG A 468 -20.13 25.32 -4.38
CA ARG A 468 -19.30 26.32 -3.68
C ARG A 468 -18.25 25.67 -2.83
N VAL A 469 -17.07 26.29 -2.81
CA VAL A 469 -15.92 25.86 -2.00
C VAL A 469 -15.52 26.99 -1.07
N GLN A 470 -15.54 26.72 0.22
CA GLN A 470 -15.03 27.62 1.24
C GLN A 470 -13.70 27.09 1.75
N VAL A 471 -12.65 27.90 1.69
CA VAL A 471 -11.31 27.57 2.21
C VAL A 471 -10.92 28.63 3.22
N SER A 472 -10.53 28.21 4.43
CA SER A 472 -10.11 29.10 5.52
C SER A 472 -8.68 28.75 5.94
N PRO A 473 -7.66 29.24 5.19
CA PRO A 473 -6.26 29.01 5.51
C PRO A 473 -5.78 29.93 6.63
N GLU A 474 -4.80 29.46 7.40
CA GLU A 474 -4.10 30.21 8.43
C GLU A 474 -2.59 29.95 8.35
N LEU A 475 -1.78 31.00 8.28
CA LEU A 475 -0.33 30.96 8.36
C LEU A 475 0.12 31.25 9.79
N VAL A 476 0.69 30.27 10.45
CA VAL A 476 1.23 30.35 11.81
C VAL A 476 2.75 30.46 11.75
N GLU A 477 3.30 31.48 12.38
CA GLU A 477 4.76 31.59 12.60
C GLU A 477 5.11 31.07 14.00
N VAL A 478 6.10 30.19 14.05
CA VAL A 478 6.70 29.69 15.29
C VAL A 478 8.01 30.40 15.54
N GLN A 479 8.05 31.20 16.60
CA GLN A 479 9.20 32.02 16.96
C GLN A 479 10.28 31.18 17.68
N PRO A 480 11.53 31.62 17.67
CA PRO A 480 12.64 30.93 18.36
C PRO A 480 12.44 30.75 19.87
N ASN A 481 11.63 31.63 20.51
CA ASN A 481 11.28 31.54 21.94
C ASN A 481 10.20 30.44 22.21
N GLY A 482 9.74 29.71 21.20
CA GLY A 482 8.73 28.67 21.33
C GLY A 482 7.29 29.18 21.37
N SER A 483 7.02 30.48 21.09
CA SER A 483 5.66 30.97 20.89
C SER A 483 5.20 30.76 19.44
N ALA A 484 3.90 30.54 19.25
CA ALA A 484 3.26 30.47 17.94
C ALA A 484 2.27 31.63 17.80
N ALA A 485 2.31 32.32 16.65
CA ALA A 485 1.43 33.45 16.36
C ALA A 485 0.87 33.34 14.95
N SER A 486 -0.41 33.61 14.78
CA SER A 486 -1.04 33.76 13.47
C SER A 486 -0.47 35.00 12.76
N ARG A 487 0.11 34.80 11.58
CA ARG A 487 0.64 35.88 10.72
C ARG A 487 -0.39 36.36 9.71
N TRP A 488 -1.20 35.44 9.25
CA TRP A 488 -2.23 35.73 8.27
C TRP A 488 -3.33 34.68 8.35
N GLN A 489 -4.57 35.12 8.23
CA GLN A 489 -5.76 34.31 8.13
C GLN A 489 -6.78 35.05 7.28
N GLN A 490 -7.32 34.39 6.27
CA GLN A 490 -8.35 34.97 5.41
C GLN A 490 -9.24 33.86 4.81
N PRO A 491 -10.55 33.87 5.04
CA PRO A 491 -11.45 32.93 4.40
C PRO A 491 -11.69 33.31 2.93
N PHE A 492 -11.80 32.29 2.09
CA PHE A 492 -12.15 32.39 0.67
C PHE A 492 -13.45 31.61 0.45
N ASP A 493 -14.38 32.21 -0.28
CA ASP A 493 -15.63 31.58 -0.71
C ASP A 493 -15.77 31.77 -2.23
N ALA A 494 -15.78 30.68 -2.99
CA ALA A 494 -15.74 30.72 -4.44
C ALA A 494 -16.61 29.61 -5.05
N GLU A 495 -16.99 29.77 -6.30
CA GLU A 495 -17.55 28.69 -7.09
C GLU A 495 -16.46 27.67 -7.45
N MET A 496 -16.85 26.42 -7.70
CA MET A 496 -15.93 25.35 -8.07
C MET A 496 -15.09 25.70 -9.31
N ALA A 497 -15.62 26.46 -10.24
CA ALA A 497 -14.89 26.92 -11.43
C ALA A 497 -13.72 27.86 -11.09
N ASP A 498 -13.81 28.59 -9.96
CA ASP A 498 -12.82 29.56 -9.49
C ASP A 498 -11.81 28.96 -8.49
N VAL A 499 -11.88 27.67 -8.19
CA VAL A 499 -11.03 27.01 -7.18
C VAL A 499 -9.54 27.21 -7.42
N PHE A 500 -9.11 27.22 -8.67
CA PHE A 500 -7.70 27.43 -9.06
C PHE A 500 -7.21 28.84 -8.76
N ARG A 501 -8.10 29.84 -8.94
CA ARG A 501 -7.81 31.22 -8.55
C ARG A 501 -7.61 31.33 -7.06
N VAL A 502 -8.47 30.68 -6.25
CA VAL A 502 -8.33 30.63 -4.79
C VAL A 502 -7.01 29.99 -4.36
N GLN A 503 -6.60 28.87 -4.98
CA GLN A 503 -5.33 28.22 -4.68
C GLN A 503 -4.13 29.15 -4.99
N GLY A 504 -4.16 29.86 -6.11
CA GLY A 504 -3.12 30.84 -6.48
C GLY A 504 -3.09 32.04 -5.53
N GLU A 505 -4.26 32.51 -5.12
CA GLU A 505 -4.39 33.66 -4.21
C GLU A 505 -3.90 33.29 -2.80
N ILE A 506 -4.22 32.10 -2.28
CA ILE A 506 -3.68 31.59 -1.01
C ILE A 506 -2.14 31.57 -1.06
N ALA A 507 -1.57 30.96 -2.11
CA ALA A 507 -0.11 30.87 -2.22
C ALA A 507 0.56 32.25 -2.33
N SER A 508 -0.05 33.18 -3.06
CA SER A 508 0.43 34.58 -3.18
C SER A 508 0.39 35.31 -1.84
N ARG A 509 -0.70 35.18 -1.06
CA ARG A 509 -0.84 35.79 0.26
C ARG A 509 0.11 35.19 1.28
N VAL A 510 0.36 33.89 1.21
CA VAL A 510 1.39 33.21 2.06
C VAL A 510 2.78 33.78 1.76
N ALA A 511 3.15 33.89 0.48
CA ALA A 511 4.45 34.47 0.07
C ALA A 511 4.59 35.93 0.53
N GLU A 512 3.53 36.75 0.39
CA GLU A 512 3.48 38.12 0.86
C GLU A 512 3.62 38.21 2.39
N ALA A 513 2.88 37.38 3.16
CA ALA A 513 2.96 37.32 4.62
C ALA A 513 4.33 36.89 5.13
N MET A 514 5.04 36.05 4.36
CA MET A 514 6.42 35.64 4.61
C MET A 514 7.45 36.70 4.10
N ARG A 515 6.99 37.78 3.48
CA ARG A 515 7.80 38.88 2.92
C ARG A 515 8.74 38.43 1.80
N LEU A 516 8.37 37.40 1.02
CA LEU A 516 9.12 36.94 -0.14
C LEU A 516 9.00 37.94 -1.29
N THR A 517 10.12 38.27 -1.93
CA THR A 517 10.10 39.11 -3.14
C THR A 517 9.84 38.22 -4.34
N LEU A 518 8.62 38.34 -4.92
CA LEU A 518 8.21 37.55 -6.09
C LEU A 518 8.54 38.30 -7.38
N GLY A 519 9.28 37.64 -8.28
CA GLY A 519 9.48 38.09 -9.65
C GLY A 519 8.23 37.93 -10.51
N VAL A 520 8.21 38.52 -11.73
CA VAL A 520 7.10 38.39 -12.68
C VAL A 520 6.85 36.91 -13.05
N ALA A 521 7.92 36.15 -13.20
CA ALA A 521 7.84 34.71 -13.50
C ALA A 521 7.20 33.91 -12.36
N ASP A 522 7.53 34.26 -11.10
CA ASP A 522 6.97 33.59 -9.92
C ASP A 522 5.48 33.89 -9.76
N GLN A 523 5.08 35.16 -9.98
CA GLN A 523 3.67 35.56 -9.99
C GLN A 523 2.89 34.81 -11.07
N ALA A 524 3.45 34.65 -12.27
CA ALA A 524 2.83 33.90 -13.34
C ALA A 524 2.60 32.42 -12.97
N ARG A 525 3.59 31.79 -12.32
CA ARG A 525 3.47 30.39 -11.82
C ARG A 525 2.36 30.23 -10.78
N LEU A 526 2.19 31.20 -9.88
CA LEU A 526 1.19 31.13 -8.83
C LEU A 526 -0.26 31.19 -9.38
N VAL A 527 -0.49 31.94 -10.44
CA VAL A 527 -1.84 32.11 -11.04
C VAL A 527 -2.14 31.07 -12.13
N GLU A 528 -1.18 30.21 -12.47
CA GLU A 528 -1.34 29.20 -13.50
C GLU A 528 -2.48 28.21 -13.15
N VAL A 529 -3.35 27.93 -14.13
CA VAL A 529 -4.51 27.02 -13.99
C VAL A 529 -4.19 25.71 -14.70
N PRO A 530 -4.22 24.54 -14.01
CA PRO A 530 -3.85 23.25 -14.61
C PRO A 530 -4.87 22.74 -15.62
N THR A 531 -6.16 23.01 -15.42
CA THR A 531 -7.29 22.69 -16.31
C THR A 531 -8.42 23.69 -16.10
N ARG A 532 -9.26 23.89 -17.11
CA ARG A 532 -10.50 24.70 -17.00
C ARG A 532 -11.74 23.84 -16.77
N ASP A 533 -11.60 22.52 -16.85
CA ASP A 533 -12.70 21.58 -16.66
C ASP A 533 -12.71 21.04 -15.20
N PRO A 534 -13.71 21.43 -14.39
CA PRO A 534 -13.78 20.98 -13.00
C PRO A 534 -14.08 19.47 -12.86
N VAL A 535 -14.69 18.83 -13.87
CA VAL A 535 -14.94 17.38 -13.86
C VAL A 535 -13.66 16.61 -14.18
N ALA A 536 -12.83 17.13 -15.09
CA ALA A 536 -11.50 16.58 -15.35
C ALA A 536 -10.61 16.69 -14.10
N TYR A 537 -10.71 17.83 -13.39
CA TYR A 537 -9.97 18.01 -12.14
C TYR A 537 -10.41 17.07 -11.03
N ASP A 538 -11.72 16.85 -10.85
CA ASP A 538 -12.25 15.89 -9.87
C ASP A 538 -11.75 14.47 -10.17
N ALA A 539 -11.80 14.04 -11.42
CA ALA A 539 -11.28 12.73 -11.85
C ALA A 539 -9.77 12.59 -11.54
N PHE A 540 -9.00 13.65 -11.79
CA PHE A 540 -7.57 13.70 -11.49
C PHE A 540 -7.31 13.59 -9.98
N LEU A 541 -8.03 14.35 -9.13
CA LEU A 541 -7.85 14.33 -7.68
C LEU A 541 -8.20 12.97 -7.05
N ARG A 542 -9.21 12.28 -7.57
CA ARG A 542 -9.53 10.90 -7.13
C ARG A 542 -8.40 9.94 -7.46
N ALA A 543 -7.81 10.03 -8.64
CA ALA A 543 -6.66 9.20 -9.02
C ALA A 543 -5.42 9.53 -8.16
N GLU A 544 -5.15 10.82 -7.87
CA GLU A 544 -4.09 11.26 -6.95
C GLU A 544 -4.30 10.70 -5.52
N ALA A 545 -5.53 10.70 -5.01
CA ALA A 545 -5.85 10.16 -3.70
C ALA A 545 -5.60 8.64 -3.63
N MET A 546 -6.00 7.90 -4.68
CA MET A 546 -5.71 6.47 -4.81
C MET A 546 -4.21 6.20 -4.88
N PHE A 547 -3.46 6.97 -5.69
CA PHE A 547 -2.01 6.85 -5.77
C PHE A 547 -1.33 7.13 -4.43
N ALA A 548 -1.81 8.15 -3.71
CA ALA A 548 -1.28 8.55 -2.40
C ALA A 548 -1.61 7.58 -1.25
N SER A 549 -2.59 6.70 -1.41
CA SER A 549 -2.91 5.65 -0.40
C SER A 549 -1.88 4.52 -0.35
N GLY A 550 -0.85 4.56 -1.21
CA GLY A 550 0.19 3.52 -1.27
C GLY A 550 -0.23 2.26 -2.02
N ALA A 551 -1.29 2.33 -2.80
CA ALA A 551 -1.74 1.26 -3.68
C ALA A 551 -0.68 0.96 -4.75
N THR A 552 0.02 -0.18 -4.63
CA THR A 552 1.14 -0.56 -5.51
C THR A 552 0.87 -1.82 -6.33
N SER A 553 -0.24 -2.52 -6.07
CA SER A 553 -0.59 -3.71 -6.84
C SER A 553 -0.84 -3.36 -8.31
N ALA A 554 -0.63 -4.31 -9.22
CA ALA A 554 -0.93 -4.10 -10.64
C ALA A 554 -2.42 -3.80 -10.89
N ALA A 555 -3.32 -4.29 -10.03
CA ALA A 555 -4.75 -4.01 -10.11
C ALA A 555 -5.06 -2.57 -9.71
N ASP A 556 -4.54 -2.12 -8.57
CA ASP A 556 -4.69 -0.73 -8.12
C ASP A 556 -4.10 0.26 -9.12
N MET A 557 -2.92 -0.06 -9.66
CA MET A 557 -2.26 0.79 -10.66
C MET A 557 -3.10 0.94 -11.94
N ARG A 558 -3.83 -0.11 -12.36
CA ARG A 558 -4.77 0.00 -13.49
C ARG A 558 -5.95 0.91 -13.19
N LEU A 559 -6.45 0.91 -11.95
CA LEU A 559 -7.53 1.83 -11.53
C LEU A 559 -7.05 3.28 -11.50
N ILE A 560 -5.84 3.51 -10.99
CA ILE A 560 -5.20 4.83 -10.99
C ILE A 560 -5.01 5.33 -12.44
N ILE A 561 -4.53 4.47 -13.33
CA ILE A 561 -4.39 4.76 -14.76
C ILE A 561 -5.74 5.15 -15.37
N ALA A 562 -6.80 4.36 -15.12
CA ALA A 562 -8.15 4.64 -15.63
C ALA A 562 -8.69 6.00 -15.13
N GLY A 563 -8.38 6.38 -13.88
CA GLY A 563 -8.72 7.71 -13.35
C GLY A 563 -8.02 8.85 -14.10
N TYR A 564 -6.71 8.72 -14.38
CA TYR A 564 -5.99 9.71 -15.19
C TYR A 564 -6.43 9.69 -16.64
N GLU A 565 -6.73 8.54 -17.23
CA GLU A 565 -7.30 8.44 -18.60
C GLU A 565 -8.64 9.18 -18.69
N ARG A 566 -9.49 9.06 -17.68
CA ARG A 566 -10.73 9.83 -17.60
C ARG A 566 -10.45 11.34 -17.56
N ALA A 567 -9.49 11.80 -16.77
CA ALA A 567 -9.12 13.21 -16.68
C ALA A 567 -8.65 13.77 -18.03
N VAL A 568 -7.76 13.06 -18.74
CA VAL A 568 -7.24 13.50 -20.07
C VAL A 568 -8.26 13.34 -21.19
N THR A 569 -9.28 12.50 -21.02
CA THR A 569 -10.40 12.37 -21.97
C THR A 569 -11.35 13.56 -21.85
N LEU A 570 -11.60 14.02 -20.62
CA LEU A 570 -12.46 15.19 -20.34
C LEU A 570 -11.75 16.50 -20.75
N ASP A 571 -10.46 16.64 -20.46
CA ASP A 571 -9.64 17.75 -20.90
C ASP A 571 -8.32 17.28 -21.52
N THR A 572 -8.26 17.25 -22.85
CA THR A 572 -7.07 16.82 -23.61
C THR A 572 -5.88 17.78 -23.49
N ALA A 573 -6.08 18.98 -22.93
CA ALA A 573 -5.05 19.98 -22.65
C ALA A 573 -4.51 19.92 -21.22
N PHE A 574 -5.00 19.01 -20.37
CA PHE A 574 -4.58 18.86 -18.99
C PHE A 574 -3.18 18.18 -18.88
N ALA A 575 -2.13 19.02 -18.99
CA ALA A 575 -0.73 18.55 -19.02
C ALA A 575 -0.34 17.69 -17.80
N ASP A 576 -0.75 18.08 -16.60
CA ASP A 576 -0.40 17.37 -15.37
C ASP A 576 -1.03 15.96 -15.31
N ALA A 577 -2.27 15.82 -15.82
CA ALA A 577 -2.92 14.51 -15.91
C ALA A 577 -2.21 13.59 -16.92
N TRP A 578 -1.75 14.13 -18.07
CA TRP A 578 -0.92 13.37 -19.02
C TRP A 578 0.41 12.93 -18.40
N ALA A 579 1.08 13.79 -17.63
CA ALA A 579 2.32 13.45 -16.95
C ALA A 579 2.13 12.34 -15.89
N ARG A 580 1.05 12.44 -15.11
CA ARG A 580 0.72 11.39 -14.10
C ARG A 580 0.35 10.06 -14.76
N LEU A 581 -0.41 10.10 -15.84
CA LEU A 581 -0.75 8.92 -16.64
C LEU A 581 0.51 8.21 -17.16
N ALA A 582 1.47 8.98 -17.69
CA ALA A 582 2.75 8.45 -18.18
C ALA A 582 3.54 7.79 -17.05
N GLY A 583 3.67 8.44 -15.89
CA GLY A 583 4.38 7.90 -14.73
C GLY A 583 3.74 6.63 -14.20
N ALA A 584 2.41 6.59 -14.09
CA ALA A 584 1.67 5.41 -13.63
C ALA A 584 1.83 4.22 -14.60
N ARG A 585 1.81 4.46 -15.91
CA ARG A 585 2.05 3.42 -16.92
C ARG A 585 3.49 2.89 -16.88
N ALA A 586 4.48 3.77 -16.72
CA ALA A 586 5.88 3.37 -16.59
C ALA A 586 6.12 2.53 -15.31
N LEU A 587 5.45 2.88 -14.22
CA LEU A 587 5.52 2.12 -12.97
C LEU A 587 4.83 0.75 -13.08
N LEU A 588 3.66 0.67 -13.72
CA LEU A 588 2.97 -0.60 -14.00
C LEU A 588 3.83 -1.51 -14.89
N TYR A 589 4.55 -0.94 -15.87
CA TYR A 589 5.49 -1.68 -16.70
C TYR A 589 6.61 -2.30 -15.85
N ALA A 590 7.21 -1.53 -14.95
CA ALA A 590 8.30 -2.00 -14.08
C ALA A 590 7.84 -3.07 -13.07
N ASN A 591 6.60 -2.94 -12.54
CA ASN A 591 6.08 -3.77 -11.45
C ASN A 591 5.36 -5.06 -11.93
N GLY A 592 5.64 -5.56 -13.13
CA GLY A 592 5.27 -6.90 -13.55
C GLY A 592 4.37 -7.03 -14.77
N VAL A 593 4.13 -5.95 -15.53
CA VAL A 593 3.37 -5.99 -16.80
C VAL A 593 4.18 -5.37 -17.96
N PRO A 594 5.39 -5.86 -18.27
CA PRO A 594 6.24 -5.30 -19.30
C PRO A 594 5.73 -5.69 -20.71
N THR A 595 4.83 -4.88 -21.28
CA THR A 595 4.38 -5.06 -22.67
C THR A 595 4.85 -3.90 -23.55
N PRO A 596 5.25 -4.14 -24.80
CA PRO A 596 5.67 -3.07 -25.71
C PRO A 596 4.61 -1.96 -25.85
N ALA A 597 3.33 -2.34 -25.90
CA ALA A 597 2.21 -1.40 -25.99
C ALA A 597 2.15 -0.48 -24.75
N LEU A 598 2.31 -1.00 -23.54
CA LEU A 598 2.28 -0.20 -22.31
C LEU A 598 3.46 0.77 -22.26
N GLY A 599 4.67 0.32 -22.67
CA GLY A 599 5.85 1.18 -22.77
C GLY A 599 5.65 2.32 -23.78
N GLN A 600 5.11 2.02 -24.96
CA GLN A 600 4.78 3.03 -25.96
C GLN A 600 3.73 4.05 -25.45
N GLN A 601 2.66 3.57 -24.83
CA GLN A 601 1.62 4.42 -24.24
C GLN A 601 2.17 5.33 -23.13
N ALA A 602 3.13 4.85 -22.31
CA ALA A 602 3.80 5.68 -21.32
C ALA A 602 4.59 6.81 -21.98
N ARG A 603 5.34 6.50 -23.05
CA ARG A 603 6.11 7.48 -23.84
C ARG A 603 5.21 8.54 -24.47
N GLU A 604 4.17 8.12 -25.19
CA GLU A 604 3.23 9.03 -25.87
C GLU A 604 2.57 10.01 -24.91
N ALA A 605 2.19 9.53 -23.68
CA ALA A 605 1.60 10.36 -22.65
C ALA A 605 2.62 11.39 -22.11
N ALA A 606 3.89 10.98 -21.86
CA ALA A 606 4.94 11.89 -21.41
C ALA A 606 5.24 12.97 -22.47
N ASP A 607 5.38 12.58 -23.74
CA ASP A 607 5.60 13.51 -24.86
C ASP A 607 4.41 14.48 -25.03
N ARG A 608 3.18 13.99 -24.77
CA ARG A 608 1.99 14.87 -24.80
C ARG A 608 2.02 15.90 -23.69
N ALA A 609 2.38 15.49 -22.45
CA ALA A 609 2.53 16.40 -21.32
C ALA A 609 3.54 17.51 -21.62
N LEU A 610 4.71 17.15 -22.15
CA LEU A 610 5.77 18.12 -22.49
C LEU A 610 5.39 19.04 -23.66
N ARG A 611 4.66 18.55 -24.69
CA ARG A 611 4.15 19.43 -25.75
C ARG A 611 3.16 20.47 -25.24
N LEU A 612 2.34 20.10 -24.22
CA LEU A 612 1.35 21.01 -23.62
C LEU A 612 2.00 22.02 -22.67
N ALA A 613 3.02 21.59 -21.92
CA ALA A 613 3.69 22.41 -20.92
C ALA A 613 5.20 22.11 -20.86
N PRO A 614 6.02 22.64 -21.81
CA PRO A 614 7.43 22.26 -21.96
C PRO A 614 8.33 22.58 -20.77
N THR A 615 7.96 23.52 -19.92
CA THR A 615 8.76 23.96 -18.77
C THR A 615 8.29 23.36 -17.44
N ARG A 616 7.26 22.50 -17.44
CA ARG A 616 6.73 21.90 -16.22
C ARG A 616 7.56 20.70 -15.77
N ALA A 617 7.96 20.71 -14.50
CA ALA A 617 8.72 19.64 -13.88
C ALA A 617 8.03 18.26 -13.99
N LEU A 618 6.69 18.19 -13.89
CA LEU A 618 5.93 16.94 -13.96
C LEU A 618 6.11 16.21 -15.29
N GLY A 619 6.11 16.90 -16.43
CA GLY A 619 6.34 16.31 -17.75
C GLY A 619 7.72 15.68 -17.86
N HIS A 620 8.75 16.43 -17.46
CA HIS A 620 10.13 15.94 -17.42
C HIS A 620 10.30 14.75 -16.46
N ARG A 621 9.67 14.78 -15.30
CA ARG A 621 9.67 13.62 -14.36
C ARG A 621 9.01 12.37 -14.96
N ALA A 622 7.91 12.56 -15.69
CA ALA A 622 7.24 11.46 -16.36
C ALA A 622 8.13 10.82 -17.45
N LEU A 623 8.82 11.64 -18.22
CA LEU A 623 9.75 11.15 -19.24
C LEU A 623 10.98 10.49 -18.61
N ALA A 624 11.51 11.03 -17.51
CA ALA A 624 12.57 10.39 -16.72
C ALA A 624 12.13 9.01 -16.17
N SER A 625 10.91 8.91 -15.66
CA SER A 625 10.34 7.64 -15.21
C SER A 625 10.24 6.62 -16.36
N TYR A 626 9.87 7.05 -17.55
CA TYR A 626 9.89 6.21 -18.73
C TYR A 626 11.31 5.71 -19.06
N TYR A 627 12.31 6.59 -19.09
CA TYR A 627 13.69 6.19 -19.37
C TYR A 627 14.26 5.24 -18.29
N MET A 628 13.93 5.44 -17.03
CA MET A 628 14.37 4.56 -15.93
C MET A 628 13.70 3.19 -15.98
N ASN A 629 12.38 3.16 -16.13
CA ASN A 629 11.58 1.96 -15.90
C ASN A 629 11.33 1.13 -17.17
N VAL A 630 11.29 1.77 -18.35
CA VAL A 630 10.99 1.12 -19.63
C VAL A 630 12.25 0.92 -20.46
N GLU A 631 13.01 1.98 -20.76
CA GLU A 631 14.23 1.89 -21.55
C GLU A 631 15.46 1.44 -20.73
N ARG A 632 15.41 1.58 -19.41
CA ARG A 632 16.52 1.31 -18.49
C ARG A 632 17.78 2.11 -18.87
N ASP A 633 17.59 3.38 -19.22
CA ASP A 633 18.63 4.33 -19.58
C ASP A 633 18.72 5.49 -18.56
N PRO A 634 19.50 5.35 -17.49
CA PRO A 634 19.61 6.39 -16.45
C PRO A 634 20.30 7.66 -16.94
N ARG A 635 21.07 7.62 -18.05
CA ARG A 635 21.73 8.83 -18.60
C ARG A 635 20.72 9.74 -19.28
N ARG A 636 19.79 9.18 -20.06
CA ARG A 636 18.68 9.94 -20.64
C ARG A 636 17.72 10.43 -19.54
N ALA A 637 17.45 9.61 -18.55
CA ALA A 637 16.67 10.00 -17.39
C ALA A 637 17.28 11.19 -16.64
N LEU A 638 18.62 11.24 -16.50
CA LEU A 638 19.33 12.35 -15.85
C LEU A 638 19.03 13.70 -16.52
N THR A 639 19.08 13.75 -17.85
CA THR A 639 18.79 14.98 -18.61
C THR A 639 17.41 15.52 -18.27
N GLU A 640 16.42 14.64 -18.20
CA GLU A 640 15.04 15.04 -17.91
C GLU A 640 14.84 15.46 -16.43
N VAL A 641 15.46 14.74 -15.48
CA VAL A 641 15.32 15.13 -14.07
C VAL A 641 16.10 16.42 -13.76
N GLU A 642 17.21 16.69 -14.45
CA GLU A 642 17.91 17.97 -14.33
C GLU A 642 17.05 19.13 -14.87
N ALA A 643 16.30 18.93 -15.95
CA ALA A 643 15.32 19.88 -16.44
C ALA A 643 14.16 20.08 -15.41
N ALA A 644 13.67 19.00 -14.81
CA ALA A 644 12.68 19.08 -13.74
C ALA A 644 13.22 19.87 -12.52
N ARG A 645 14.47 19.64 -12.13
CA ARG A 645 15.13 20.37 -11.04
C ARG A 645 15.31 21.86 -11.35
N ALA A 646 15.63 22.20 -12.60
CA ALA A 646 15.72 23.59 -13.01
C ALA A 646 14.38 24.33 -12.87
N ALA A 647 13.25 23.62 -13.09
CA ALA A 647 11.90 24.16 -12.91
C ALA A 647 11.45 24.22 -11.45
N THR A 648 11.84 23.23 -10.62
CA THR A 648 11.48 23.12 -9.19
C THR A 648 12.69 22.66 -8.36
N PRO A 649 13.64 23.59 -8.03
CA PRO A 649 14.90 23.23 -7.39
C PRO A 649 14.75 22.66 -5.97
N ASN A 650 13.66 23.01 -5.28
CA ASN A 650 13.34 22.61 -3.91
C ASN A 650 12.24 21.54 -3.83
N ASP A 651 12.03 20.74 -4.88
CA ASP A 651 11.12 19.59 -4.85
C ASP A 651 11.82 18.33 -4.31
N ALA A 652 11.45 17.90 -3.11
CA ALA A 652 12.02 16.71 -2.45
C ALA A 652 11.93 15.44 -3.32
N THR A 653 10.85 15.29 -4.11
CA THR A 653 10.67 14.12 -5.00
C THR A 653 11.66 14.18 -6.16
N VAL A 654 11.85 15.36 -6.78
CA VAL A 654 12.84 15.55 -7.85
C VAL A 654 14.24 15.24 -7.33
N LEU A 655 14.60 15.76 -6.15
CA LEU A 655 15.90 15.53 -5.53
C LEU A 655 16.13 14.06 -5.17
N SER A 656 15.10 13.36 -4.67
CA SER A 656 15.19 11.91 -4.37
C SER A 656 15.38 11.07 -5.63
N VAL A 657 14.62 11.36 -6.70
CA VAL A 657 14.78 10.68 -7.99
C VAL A 657 16.16 10.96 -8.58
N LEU A 658 16.64 12.20 -8.50
CA LEU A 658 17.97 12.59 -8.95
C LEU A 658 19.07 11.82 -8.20
N SER A 659 18.91 11.60 -6.87
CA SER A 659 19.83 10.78 -6.08
C SER A 659 19.90 9.34 -6.59
N GLY A 660 18.75 8.73 -6.85
CA GLY A 660 18.69 7.37 -7.41
C GLY A 660 19.37 7.27 -8.78
N ILE A 661 19.14 8.25 -9.66
CA ILE A 661 19.77 8.30 -10.99
C ILE A 661 21.29 8.51 -10.87
N TYR A 662 21.75 9.42 -10.00
CA TYR A 662 23.19 9.59 -9.76
C TYR A 662 23.83 8.31 -9.23
N SER A 663 23.16 7.57 -8.35
CA SER A 663 23.63 6.24 -7.91
C SER A 663 23.72 5.26 -9.06
N ALA A 664 22.69 5.19 -9.91
CA ALA A 664 22.66 4.27 -11.08
C ALA A 664 23.77 4.54 -12.10
N ILE A 665 24.21 5.80 -12.25
CA ILE A 665 25.35 6.16 -13.14
C ILE A 665 26.71 6.23 -12.43
N GLY A 666 26.78 5.84 -11.13
CA GLY A 666 28.02 5.78 -10.36
C GLY A 666 28.49 7.10 -9.74
N ARG A 667 27.68 8.17 -9.77
CA ARG A 667 27.97 9.48 -9.16
C ARG A 667 27.50 9.54 -7.71
N PHE A 668 28.03 8.67 -6.85
CA PHE A 668 27.52 8.46 -5.48
C PHE A 668 27.66 9.68 -4.56
N ASP A 669 28.70 10.50 -4.72
CA ASP A 669 28.85 11.75 -3.94
C ASP A 669 27.75 12.76 -4.27
N ASP A 670 27.36 12.87 -5.56
CA ASP A 670 26.23 13.70 -5.97
C ASP A 670 24.91 13.13 -5.52
N ALA A 671 24.80 11.79 -5.49
CA ALA A 671 23.64 11.10 -4.91
C ALA A 671 23.48 11.43 -3.42
N VAL A 672 24.55 11.39 -2.62
CA VAL A 672 24.51 11.77 -1.19
C VAL A 672 24.07 13.23 -1.03
N LYS A 673 24.62 14.17 -1.84
CA LYS A 673 24.21 15.59 -1.78
C LYS A 673 22.72 15.76 -2.07
N SER A 674 22.22 15.13 -3.12
CA SER A 674 20.81 15.20 -3.52
C SER A 674 19.87 14.55 -2.50
N ALA A 675 20.25 13.37 -1.95
CA ALA A 675 19.46 12.69 -0.94
C ALA A 675 19.38 13.50 0.37
N ARG A 676 20.47 14.12 0.82
CA ARG A 676 20.46 15.00 1.99
C ARG A 676 19.62 16.25 1.78
N ALA A 677 19.64 16.82 0.57
CA ALA A 677 18.74 17.93 0.23
C ALA A 677 17.27 17.48 0.25
N ALA A 678 16.96 16.30 -0.30
CA ALA A 678 15.61 15.73 -0.24
C ALA A 678 15.17 15.45 1.20
N GLU A 679 16.05 14.89 2.04
CA GLU A 679 15.80 14.62 3.45
C GLU A 679 15.44 15.89 4.25
N ARG A 680 16.13 17.01 3.98
CA ARG A 680 15.79 18.28 4.64
C ARG A 680 14.37 18.74 4.30
N LEU A 681 13.89 18.48 3.07
CA LEU A 681 12.57 18.85 2.58
C LEU A 681 11.50 17.80 2.88
N ASP A 682 11.91 16.58 3.21
CA ASP A 682 10.99 15.47 3.56
C ASP A 682 11.55 14.64 4.73
N PRO A 683 11.68 15.23 5.93
CA PRO A 683 12.44 14.66 7.05
C PRO A 683 11.81 13.39 7.66
N ARG A 684 10.54 13.13 7.38
CA ARG A 684 9.80 11.96 7.88
C ARG A 684 9.44 10.95 6.80
N ALA A 685 9.97 11.12 5.59
CA ALA A 685 9.80 10.16 4.49
C ALA A 685 10.94 9.11 4.49
N VAL A 686 10.59 7.88 4.16
CA VAL A 686 11.55 6.77 4.09
C VAL A 686 12.39 6.84 2.81
N PHE A 687 11.79 7.22 1.69
CA PHE A 687 12.45 7.15 0.38
C PHE A 687 13.75 7.97 0.27
N PRO A 688 13.84 9.24 0.74
CA PRO A 688 15.11 9.97 0.78
C PRO A 688 16.19 9.27 1.63
N LEU A 689 15.80 8.65 2.76
CA LEU A 689 16.71 7.92 3.64
C LEU A 689 17.27 6.66 2.94
N GLN A 690 16.44 5.91 2.24
CA GLN A 690 16.86 4.74 1.47
C GLN A 690 17.89 5.12 0.39
N GLN A 691 17.65 6.21 -0.34
CA GLN A 691 18.60 6.71 -1.33
C GLN A 691 19.93 7.12 -0.69
N LEU A 692 19.86 7.83 0.45
CA LEU A 692 21.04 8.28 1.20
C LEU A 692 21.85 7.08 1.72
N ARG A 693 21.20 6.13 2.38
CA ARG A 693 21.84 4.92 2.91
C ARG A 693 22.51 4.10 1.80
N THR A 694 21.81 3.91 0.67
CA THR A 694 22.36 3.16 -0.48
C THR A 694 23.64 3.82 -1.00
N ALA A 695 23.63 5.14 -1.20
CA ALA A 695 24.81 5.88 -1.66
C ALA A 695 25.95 5.86 -0.63
N LEU A 696 25.64 6.04 0.67
CA LEU A 696 26.64 5.98 1.75
C LEU A 696 27.26 4.57 1.88
N SER A 697 26.44 3.53 1.77
CA SER A 697 26.92 2.13 1.81
C SER A 697 27.85 1.82 0.63
N ALA A 698 27.53 2.29 -0.58
CA ALA A 698 28.38 2.16 -1.75
C ALA A 698 29.73 2.87 -1.56
N LEU A 699 29.73 4.06 -0.96
CA LEU A 699 30.93 4.83 -0.61
C LEU A 699 31.66 4.29 0.64
N ARG A 700 31.20 3.21 1.25
CA ARG A 700 31.72 2.63 2.49
C ARG A 700 31.75 3.58 3.69
N ARG A 701 30.83 4.55 3.72
CA ARG A 701 30.62 5.47 4.83
C ARG A 701 29.63 4.83 5.83
N TYR A 702 30.04 3.65 6.38
CA TYR A 702 29.13 2.77 7.13
C TYR A 702 28.58 3.39 8.42
N GLY A 703 29.39 4.21 9.13
CA GLY A 703 28.91 4.90 10.34
C GLY A 703 27.68 5.77 10.06
N GLU A 704 27.75 6.60 8.99
CA GLU A 704 26.64 7.42 8.55
C GLU A 704 25.47 6.58 7.98
N ALA A 705 25.80 5.54 7.22
CA ALA A 705 24.78 4.62 6.68
C ALA A 705 23.99 3.94 7.80
N ARG A 706 24.65 3.60 8.93
CA ARG A 706 24.01 3.01 10.11
C ARG A 706 23.07 4.00 10.79
N GLU A 707 23.49 5.24 11.00
CA GLU A 707 22.62 6.29 11.57
C GLU A 707 21.35 6.49 10.72
N VAL A 708 21.52 6.49 9.39
CA VAL A 708 20.39 6.61 8.46
C VAL A 708 19.48 5.37 8.54
N ALA A 709 20.02 4.16 8.57
CA ALA A 709 19.25 2.92 8.71
C ALA A 709 18.49 2.84 10.05
N ASP A 710 19.10 3.30 11.16
CA ASP A 710 18.44 3.34 12.47
C ASP A 710 17.27 4.36 12.49
N ARG A 711 17.40 5.48 11.76
CA ARG A 711 16.28 6.42 11.56
C ARG A 711 15.19 5.85 10.66
N GLU A 712 15.56 5.15 9.59
CA GLU A 712 14.63 4.45 8.71
C GLU A 712 13.79 3.43 9.50
N MET A 713 14.43 2.63 10.36
CA MET A 713 13.77 1.72 11.28
C MET A 713 12.82 2.41 12.28
N THR A 714 13.14 3.65 12.69
CA THR A 714 12.28 4.42 13.59
C THR A 714 11.02 4.92 12.88
N LEU A 715 11.15 5.32 11.60
CA LEU A 715 10.04 5.85 10.81
C LEU A 715 9.14 4.76 10.23
N SER A 716 9.71 3.64 9.81
CA SER A 716 9.00 2.56 9.14
C SER A 716 9.65 1.20 9.46
N PRO A 717 9.36 0.61 10.63
CA PRO A 717 9.88 -0.70 11.01
C PRO A 717 9.20 -1.80 10.19
N ASN A 718 9.83 -2.25 9.11
CA ASN A 718 9.36 -3.30 8.22
C ASN A 718 10.52 -4.21 7.78
N LEU A 719 10.23 -5.26 7.00
CA LEU A 719 11.23 -6.24 6.58
C LEU A 719 12.37 -5.61 5.78
N SER A 720 12.08 -4.65 4.90
CA SER A 720 13.10 -3.95 4.11
C SER A 720 14.05 -3.15 4.99
N SER A 721 13.53 -2.37 5.96
CA SER A 721 14.37 -1.59 6.87
C SER A 721 15.20 -2.48 7.81
N ILE A 722 14.69 -3.67 8.16
CA ILE A 722 15.45 -4.69 8.91
C ILE A 722 16.61 -5.22 8.06
N GLU A 723 16.35 -5.62 6.82
CA GLU A 723 17.38 -6.09 5.88
C GLU A 723 18.45 -5.03 5.68
N ASP A 724 18.05 -3.81 5.39
CA ASP A 724 18.93 -2.67 5.16
C ASP A 724 19.88 -2.41 6.33
N ARG A 725 19.36 -2.52 7.55
CA ARG A 725 20.18 -2.38 8.76
C ARG A 725 21.14 -3.56 8.97
N VAL A 726 20.72 -4.77 8.61
CA VAL A 726 21.56 -5.98 8.61
C VAL A 726 22.71 -5.82 7.62
N ILE A 727 22.43 -5.38 6.38
CA ILE A 727 23.45 -5.16 5.33
C ILE A 727 24.56 -4.22 5.80
N VAL A 728 24.22 -3.13 6.48
CA VAL A 728 25.23 -2.20 7.01
C VAL A 728 26.12 -2.89 8.05
N SER A 729 25.54 -3.67 8.97
CA SER A 729 26.33 -4.44 9.95
C SER A 729 27.27 -5.44 9.29
N LEU A 730 26.80 -6.14 8.24
CA LEU A 730 27.62 -7.10 7.49
C LEU A 730 28.75 -6.40 6.73
N ALA A 731 28.48 -5.23 6.16
CA ALA A 731 29.50 -4.42 5.50
C ALA A 731 30.58 -3.92 6.47
N GLU A 732 30.25 -3.70 7.73
CA GLU A 732 31.21 -3.43 8.80
C GLU A 732 31.98 -4.71 9.25
N GLY A 733 31.54 -5.89 8.85
CA GLY A 733 32.08 -7.19 9.26
C GLY A 733 31.55 -7.68 10.63
N ASP A 734 30.48 -7.10 11.13
CA ASP A 734 29.85 -7.42 12.43
C ASP A 734 28.67 -8.39 12.28
N LEU A 735 28.96 -9.67 12.01
CA LEU A 735 27.94 -10.72 11.97
C LEU A 735 27.22 -10.90 13.30
N ALA A 736 27.95 -10.78 14.43
CA ALA A 736 27.34 -10.94 15.74
C ALA A 736 26.35 -9.79 16.04
N GLY A 737 26.70 -8.57 15.65
CA GLY A 737 25.80 -7.40 15.75
C GLY A 737 24.57 -7.54 14.86
N ALA A 738 24.73 -8.01 13.62
CA ALA A 738 23.63 -8.30 12.71
C ALA A 738 22.64 -9.32 13.32
N ARG A 739 23.14 -10.40 13.90
CA ARG A 739 22.30 -11.43 14.57
C ARG A 739 21.60 -10.90 15.80
N ARG A 740 22.30 -10.18 16.69
CA ARG A 740 21.66 -9.53 17.86
C ARG A 740 20.56 -8.56 17.43
N PHE A 741 20.77 -7.81 16.34
CA PHE A 741 19.75 -6.93 15.81
C PHE A 741 18.52 -7.72 15.31
N LEU A 742 18.75 -8.82 14.59
CA LEU A 742 17.68 -9.72 14.14
C LEU A 742 16.90 -10.32 15.31
N ASP A 743 17.55 -10.65 16.43
CA ASP A 743 16.88 -11.15 17.64
C ASP A 743 15.90 -10.11 18.21
N SER A 744 16.28 -8.84 18.22
CA SER A 744 15.41 -7.75 18.67
C SER A 744 14.29 -7.43 17.67
N ALA A 745 14.59 -7.46 16.38
CA ALA A 745 13.63 -7.16 15.31
C ALA A 745 12.58 -8.28 15.16
N SER A 746 12.97 -9.53 15.42
CA SER A 746 12.10 -10.70 15.31
C SER A 746 10.90 -10.72 16.27
N GLN A 747 10.90 -9.84 17.27
CA GLN A 747 9.74 -9.63 18.13
C GLN A 747 8.63 -8.78 17.50
N ARG A 748 8.91 -8.11 16.37
CA ARG A 748 8.04 -7.14 15.72
C ARG A 748 7.44 -7.63 14.41
N VAL A 749 8.00 -8.70 13.82
CA VAL A 749 7.59 -9.24 12.53
C VAL A 749 7.43 -10.75 12.59
N SER A 750 6.67 -11.33 11.65
CA SER A 750 6.55 -12.78 11.52
C SER A 750 7.91 -13.42 11.27
N GLN A 751 8.22 -14.51 12.02
CA GLN A 751 9.48 -15.24 11.84
C GLN A 751 9.59 -15.85 10.45
N ASP A 752 8.48 -16.34 9.88
CA ASP A 752 8.47 -16.94 8.54
C ASP A 752 8.73 -15.90 7.46
N GLU A 753 8.08 -14.74 7.57
CA GLU A 753 8.34 -13.62 6.65
C GLU A 753 9.76 -13.08 6.76
N LEU A 754 10.29 -12.96 7.99
CA LEU A 754 11.65 -12.47 8.20
C LEU A 754 12.71 -13.39 7.58
N VAL A 755 12.63 -14.70 7.85
CA VAL A 755 13.63 -15.65 7.31
C VAL A 755 13.52 -15.79 5.79
N THR A 756 12.29 -15.73 5.26
CA THR A 756 12.03 -15.79 3.82
C THR A 756 12.54 -14.52 3.13
N TYR A 757 12.23 -13.35 3.67
CA TYR A 757 12.65 -12.06 3.10
C TYR A 757 14.18 -11.96 3.01
N LEU A 758 14.89 -12.25 4.10
CA LEU A 758 16.36 -12.25 4.13
C LEU A 758 16.99 -13.27 3.18
N ALA A 759 16.32 -14.39 2.93
CA ALA A 759 16.83 -15.40 2.02
C ALA A 759 16.60 -15.06 0.53
N ILE A 760 15.51 -14.32 0.20
CA ILE A 760 15.17 -13.92 -1.17
C ILE A 760 15.99 -12.70 -1.60
N TYR A 761 16.01 -11.66 -0.75
CA TYR A 761 16.63 -10.40 -1.08
C TYR A 761 18.12 -10.43 -0.66
N GLN A 762 19.00 -10.08 -1.56
CA GLN A 762 20.47 -10.04 -1.37
C GLN A 762 21.10 -11.34 -0.88
N ASP A 763 20.39 -12.47 -0.92
CA ASP A 763 20.90 -13.82 -0.54
C ASP A 763 21.46 -13.90 0.90
N LEU A 764 20.84 -13.26 1.86
CA LEU A 764 21.32 -13.15 3.24
C LEU A 764 20.98 -14.35 4.13
N GLY A 765 20.47 -15.46 3.58
CA GLY A 765 20.11 -16.66 4.37
C GLY A 765 21.26 -17.24 5.22
N TRP A 766 22.52 -16.96 4.89
CA TRP A 766 23.71 -17.37 5.66
C TRP A 766 23.87 -16.57 6.98
N VAL A 767 23.26 -15.42 7.11
CA VAL A 767 23.26 -14.61 8.33
C VAL A 767 22.42 -15.25 9.42
N LEU A 768 21.39 -16.02 9.03
CA LEU A 768 20.49 -16.72 9.94
C LEU A 768 21.25 -17.76 10.78
N ASP A 769 20.88 -17.90 12.05
CA ASP A 769 21.35 -18.96 12.92
C ASP A 769 20.77 -20.33 12.50
N ASP A 770 21.25 -21.40 13.12
CA ASP A 770 20.83 -22.76 12.77
C ASP A 770 19.32 -22.98 12.92
N ALA A 771 18.71 -22.45 13.98
CA ALA A 771 17.28 -22.60 14.22
C ALA A 771 16.44 -21.89 13.15
N ARG A 772 16.83 -20.67 12.76
CA ARG A 772 16.15 -19.92 11.70
C ARG A 772 16.39 -20.54 10.31
N GLN A 773 17.57 -21.09 10.04
CA GLN A 773 17.83 -21.85 8.82
C GLN A 773 16.98 -23.12 8.72
N GLN A 774 16.83 -23.87 9.84
CA GLN A 774 15.93 -25.03 9.90
C GLN A 774 14.47 -24.62 9.65
N ARG A 775 14.04 -23.52 10.27
CA ARG A 775 12.71 -22.96 10.01
C ARG A 775 12.54 -22.62 8.53
N LEU A 776 13.49 -21.91 7.92
CA LEU A 776 13.48 -21.58 6.49
C LEU A 776 13.36 -22.83 5.61
N LEU A 777 14.07 -23.91 5.95
CA LEU A 777 13.98 -25.20 5.25
C LEU A 777 12.64 -25.93 5.45
N SER A 778 11.86 -25.62 6.49
CA SER A 778 10.53 -26.20 6.71
C SER A 778 9.42 -25.50 5.93
N LEU A 779 9.68 -24.29 5.37
CA LEU A 779 8.69 -23.51 4.64
C LEU A 779 8.52 -24.03 3.21
N GLY A 780 7.29 -24.02 2.71
CA GLY A 780 6.95 -24.39 1.34
C GLY A 780 7.00 -23.20 0.37
N PRO A 781 6.80 -23.45 -0.92
CA PRO A 781 6.86 -22.43 -1.96
C PRO A 781 5.79 -21.32 -1.81
N GLU A 782 4.73 -21.57 -1.04
CA GLU A 782 3.69 -20.57 -0.74
C GLU A 782 4.21 -19.35 0.05
N HIS A 783 5.31 -19.53 0.80
CA HIS A 783 6.00 -18.45 1.50
C HIS A 783 6.95 -17.64 0.59
N PHE A 784 7.11 -18.07 -0.65
CA PHE A 784 7.91 -17.44 -1.70
C PHE A 784 7.04 -16.95 -2.87
N ASP A 785 5.83 -16.47 -2.58
CA ASP A 785 4.84 -16.05 -3.58
C ASP A 785 4.53 -17.12 -4.65
N GLY A 786 4.72 -18.39 -4.30
CA GLY A 786 4.58 -19.52 -5.21
C GLY A 786 5.73 -19.67 -6.21
N ASP A 787 6.77 -18.84 -6.12
CA ASP A 787 7.98 -18.95 -6.98
C ASP A 787 8.85 -20.14 -6.57
N ARG A 788 8.66 -21.25 -7.27
CA ARG A 788 9.39 -22.48 -7.04
C ARG A 788 10.88 -22.38 -7.37
N ALA A 789 11.25 -21.47 -8.28
CA ALA A 789 12.65 -21.26 -8.64
C ALA A 789 13.42 -20.65 -7.45
N THR A 790 12.90 -19.54 -6.92
CA THR A 790 13.47 -18.87 -5.75
C THR A 790 13.43 -19.76 -4.50
N TRP A 791 12.32 -20.44 -4.23
CA TRP A 791 12.23 -21.41 -3.13
C TRP A 791 13.31 -22.50 -3.23
N SER A 792 13.54 -23.04 -4.42
CA SER A 792 14.51 -24.14 -4.62
C SER A 792 15.95 -23.66 -4.51
N ILE A 793 16.32 -22.50 -5.06
CA ILE A 793 17.70 -21.99 -4.94
C ILE A 793 18.04 -21.60 -3.51
N VAL A 794 17.12 -21.05 -2.75
CA VAL A 794 17.31 -20.77 -1.32
C VAL A 794 17.64 -22.04 -0.55
N ARG A 795 16.94 -23.14 -0.81
CA ARG A 795 17.22 -24.44 -0.19
C ARG A 795 18.59 -24.97 -0.60
N ALA A 796 18.97 -24.87 -1.88
CA ALA A 796 20.29 -25.27 -2.35
C ALA A 796 21.41 -24.51 -1.64
N GLN A 797 21.25 -23.20 -1.47
CA GLN A 797 22.20 -22.35 -0.75
C GLN A 797 22.31 -22.74 0.73
N VAL A 798 21.17 -22.90 1.44
CA VAL A 798 21.16 -23.25 2.86
C VAL A 798 21.83 -24.61 3.08
N TYR A 799 21.50 -25.64 2.30
CA TYR A 799 22.16 -26.95 2.40
C TYR A 799 23.67 -26.86 2.06
N GLY A 800 24.03 -26.02 1.09
CA GLY A 800 25.44 -25.76 0.77
C GLY A 800 26.21 -25.14 1.94
N TRP A 801 25.66 -24.13 2.62
CA TRP A 801 26.28 -23.54 3.82
C TRP A 801 26.34 -24.49 5.01
N ARG A 802 25.39 -25.40 5.14
CA ARG A 802 25.37 -26.47 6.15
C ARG A 802 26.29 -27.66 5.83
N GLY A 803 26.93 -27.65 4.65
CA GLY A 803 27.86 -28.70 4.21
C GLY A 803 27.18 -29.95 3.62
N ASP A 804 25.86 -29.95 3.43
CA ASP A 804 25.13 -31.04 2.79
C ASP A 804 25.11 -30.85 1.27
N SER A 805 26.21 -31.25 0.66
CA SER A 805 26.44 -31.15 -0.79
C SER A 805 25.47 -32.01 -1.63
N ALA A 806 24.93 -33.09 -1.04
CA ALA A 806 23.99 -33.97 -1.72
C ALA A 806 22.63 -33.30 -1.88
N LEU A 807 22.09 -32.76 -0.81
CA LEU A 807 20.83 -32.01 -0.86
C LEU A 807 20.97 -30.68 -1.59
N ALA A 808 22.11 -29.99 -1.45
CA ALA A 808 22.40 -28.79 -2.25
C ALA A 808 22.34 -29.06 -3.74
N ARG A 809 22.87 -30.20 -4.21
CA ARG A 809 22.79 -30.60 -5.62
C ARG A 809 21.38 -30.91 -6.07
N VAL A 810 20.59 -31.67 -5.30
CA VAL A 810 19.18 -32.00 -5.62
C VAL A 810 18.35 -30.74 -5.80
N TRP A 811 18.50 -29.79 -4.86
CA TRP A 811 17.75 -28.52 -4.92
C TRP A 811 18.30 -27.59 -6.01
N GLY A 812 19.61 -27.60 -6.26
CA GLY A 812 20.22 -26.89 -7.38
C GLY A 812 19.71 -27.36 -8.75
N ASP A 813 19.55 -28.67 -8.93
CA ASP A 813 18.96 -29.25 -10.14
C ASP A 813 17.48 -28.86 -10.31
N THR A 814 16.71 -28.84 -9.21
CA THR A 814 15.32 -28.38 -9.24
C THR A 814 15.24 -26.90 -9.62
N ALA A 815 16.05 -26.05 -8.96
CA ALA A 815 16.10 -24.62 -9.23
C ALA A 815 16.53 -24.32 -10.68
N SER A 816 17.51 -25.07 -11.23
CA SER A 816 18.02 -24.84 -12.59
C SER A 816 16.96 -25.11 -13.67
N ARG A 817 16.11 -26.11 -13.48
CA ARG A 817 14.96 -26.37 -14.38
C ARG A 817 13.95 -25.25 -14.37
N GLU A 818 13.61 -24.76 -13.19
CA GLU A 818 12.63 -23.67 -13.01
C GLU A 818 13.18 -22.33 -13.55
N PHE A 819 14.40 -21.92 -13.18
CA PHE A 819 15.03 -20.72 -13.73
C PHE A 819 15.29 -20.83 -15.23
N GLY A 820 15.67 -22.00 -15.75
CA GLY A 820 15.81 -22.23 -17.18
C GLY A 820 14.51 -21.99 -17.96
N ALA A 821 13.34 -22.32 -17.38
CA ALA A 821 12.04 -21.97 -17.96
C ALA A 821 11.79 -20.44 -17.93
N GLN A 822 12.15 -19.77 -16.83
CA GLN A 822 12.02 -18.32 -16.70
C GLN A 822 12.96 -17.57 -17.67
N VAL A 823 14.19 -18.02 -17.87
CA VAL A 823 15.16 -17.46 -18.83
C VAL A 823 14.64 -17.60 -20.26
N ARG A 824 14.08 -18.76 -20.63
CA ARG A 824 13.47 -18.93 -21.96
C ARG A 824 12.29 -17.98 -22.20
N ALA A 825 11.51 -17.69 -21.16
CA ALA A 825 10.40 -16.73 -21.24
C ALA A 825 10.87 -15.27 -21.32
N ASN A 826 12.03 -14.94 -20.69
CA ASN A 826 12.59 -13.59 -20.64
C ASN A 826 14.12 -13.65 -20.83
N PRO A 827 14.61 -13.78 -22.09
CA PRO A 827 16.02 -14.03 -22.38
C PRO A 827 16.96 -12.81 -22.16
N ASP A 828 16.41 -11.65 -21.88
CA ASP A 828 17.17 -10.41 -21.61
C ASP A 828 17.16 -10.02 -20.11
N ASP A 829 16.69 -10.90 -19.22
CA ASP A 829 16.68 -10.65 -17.77
C ASP A 829 18.00 -11.11 -17.13
N ALA A 830 18.87 -10.13 -16.85
CA ALA A 830 20.19 -10.36 -16.28
C ALA A 830 20.17 -11.14 -14.95
N GLN A 831 19.22 -10.84 -14.09
CA GLN A 831 19.11 -11.46 -12.76
C GLN A 831 18.71 -12.94 -12.86
N ARG A 832 17.78 -13.27 -13.76
CA ARG A 832 17.38 -14.67 -14.00
C ARG A 832 18.52 -15.50 -14.57
N HIS A 833 19.31 -14.95 -15.49
CA HIS A 833 20.53 -15.59 -15.97
C HIS A 833 21.53 -15.87 -14.84
N ALA A 834 21.77 -14.88 -13.97
CA ALA A 834 22.70 -15.06 -12.86
C ALA A 834 22.21 -16.12 -11.85
N PHE A 835 20.92 -16.14 -11.49
CA PHE A 835 20.35 -17.16 -10.62
C PHE A 835 20.26 -18.54 -11.30
N HIS A 836 20.02 -18.60 -12.61
CA HIS A 836 20.12 -19.83 -13.37
C HIS A 836 21.55 -20.39 -13.32
N GLY A 837 22.53 -19.53 -13.55
CA GLY A 837 23.95 -19.92 -13.43
C GLY A 837 24.32 -20.39 -12.03
N LEU A 838 23.85 -19.73 -10.98
CA LEU A 838 24.06 -20.13 -9.58
C LEU A 838 23.41 -21.49 -9.30
N SER A 839 22.20 -21.72 -9.79
CA SER A 839 21.47 -22.99 -9.64
C SER A 839 22.20 -24.15 -10.33
N LEU A 840 22.69 -23.93 -11.58
CA LEU A 840 23.51 -24.87 -12.34
C LEU A 840 24.82 -25.19 -11.63
N ALA A 841 25.46 -24.20 -10.97
CA ALA A 841 26.68 -24.41 -10.20
C ALA A 841 26.44 -25.35 -9.00
N TYR A 842 25.32 -25.19 -8.27
CA TYR A 842 24.90 -26.11 -7.21
C TYR A 842 24.58 -27.52 -7.75
N ALA A 843 23.94 -27.60 -8.93
CA ALA A 843 23.65 -28.85 -9.62
C ALA A 843 24.91 -29.59 -10.10
N GLY A 844 26.01 -28.86 -10.25
CA GLY A 844 27.29 -29.41 -10.72
C GLY A 844 27.52 -29.25 -12.24
N ASN A 845 26.67 -28.51 -12.95
CA ASN A 845 26.74 -28.25 -14.40
C ASN A 845 27.67 -27.07 -14.67
N ARG A 846 28.98 -27.29 -14.52
CA ARG A 846 30.04 -26.28 -14.50
C ARG A 846 30.05 -25.34 -15.71
N SER A 847 30.02 -25.89 -16.93
CA SER A 847 30.17 -25.08 -18.17
C SER A 847 28.98 -24.18 -18.40
N GLU A 848 27.75 -24.70 -18.20
CA GLU A 848 26.50 -23.94 -18.36
C GLU A 848 26.37 -22.88 -17.26
N ALA A 849 26.75 -23.23 -16.01
CA ALA A 849 26.73 -22.28 -14.88
C ALA A 849 27.55 -21.02 -15.16
N ILE A 850 28.79 -21.23 -15.70
CA ILE A 850 29.66 -20.12 -16.05
C ILE A 850 29.06 -19.29 -17.19
N ALA A 851 28.58 -19.95 -18.25
CA ALA A 851 28.00 -19.24 -19.40
C ALA A 851 26.80 -18.39 -19.02
N GLU A 852 25.91 -18.93 -18.20
CA GLU A 852 24.73 -18.20 -17.70
C GLU A 852 25.09 -17.03 -16.77
N GLY A 853 26.06 -17.22 -15.87
CA GLY A 853 26.56 -16.15 -15.01
C GLY A 853 27.26 -15.04 -15.79
N GLU A 854 28.12 -15.37 -16.79
CA GLU A 854 28.75 -14.40 -17.68
C GLU A 854 27.72 -13.67 -18.54
N ARG A 855 26.63 -14.35 -18.97
CA ARG A 855 25.52 -13.74 -19.69
C ARG A 855 24.79 -12.71 -18.81
N GLY A 856 24.51 -13.01 -17.53
CA GLY A 856 23.91 -12.07 -16.57
C GLY A 856 24.72 -10.78 -16.45
N VAL A 857 26.04 -10.88 -16.31
CA VAL A 857 26.94 -9.71 -16.25
C VAL A 857 26.94 -8.94 -17.58
N ALA A 858 26.91 -9.61 -18.71
CA ALA A 858 26.87 -8.96 -20.02
C ALA A 858 25.58 -8.19 -20.30
N LEU A 859 24.46 -8.69 -19.80
CA LEU A 859 23.14 -8.03 -19.95
C LEU A 859 23.00 -6.78 -19.07
N LEU A 860 23.65 -6.74 -17.90
CA LEU A 860 23.61 -5.59 -16.99
C LEU A 860 25.03 -5.19 -16.54
N PRO A 861 25.83 -4.60 -17.43
CA PRO A 861 27.16 -4.13 -17.09
C PRO A 861 27.12 -2.94 -16.15
N VAL A 862 28.16 -2.74 -15.35
CA VAL A 862 28.25 -1.64 -14.35
C VAL A 862 28.11 -0.26 -14.98
N GLU A 863 28.56 -0.09 -16.22
CA GLU A 863 28.45 1.15 -17.00
C GLU A 863 27.00 1.51 -17.32
N ARG A 864 26.10 0.53 -17.32
CA ARG A 864 24.66 0.70 -17.50
C ARG A 864 23.95 0.94 -16.17
N ASP A 865 24.33 0.21 -15.12
CA ASP A 865 23.77 0.35 -13.77
C ASP A 865 24.86 0.09 -12.71
N ALA A 866 25.34 1.15 -12.10
CA ALA A 866 26.40 1.08 -11.10
C ALA A 866 25.93 0.59 -9.71
N VAL A 867 24.64 0.40 -9.51
CA VAL A 867 24.06 -0.19 -8.28
C VAL A 867 23.86 -1.70 -8.46
N ASN A 868 23.18 -2.10 -9.54
CA ASN A 868 22.76 -3.50 -9.75
C ASN A 868 23.80 -4.30 -10.58
N GLY A 869 24.60 -3.65 -11.44
CA GLY A 869 25.65 -4.31 -12.22
C GLY A 869 26.70 -5.00 -11.34
N PRO A 870 27.23 -4.37 -10.28
CA PRO A 870 28.14 -5.01 -9.34
C PRO A 870 27.56 -6.24 -8.66
N TYR A 871 26.24 -6.30 -8.42
CA TYR A 871 25.59 -7.48 -7.87
C TYR A 871 25.64 -8.69 -8.82
N GLN A 872 25.52 -8.47 -10.14
CA GLN A 872 25.70 -9.53 -11.13
C GLN A 872 27.14 -10.09 -11.09
N ILE A 873 28.14 -9.20 -10.95
CA ILE A 873 29.55 -9.59 -10.78
C ILE A 873 29.76 -10.38 -9.48
N HIS A 874 29.09 -9.99 -8.40
CA HIS A 874 29.13 -10.69 -7.11
C HIS A 874 28.56 -12.12 -7.23
N LEU A 875 27.41 -12.30 -7.90
CA LEU A 875 26.84 -13.61 -8.17
C LEU A 875 27.78 -14.47 -9.07
N LEU A 876 28.36 -13.87 -10.09
CA LEU A 876 29.33 -14.57 -10.95
C LEU A 876 30.57 -15.00 -10.16
N ALA A 877 31.06 -14.20 -9.21
CA ALA A 877 32.19 -14.62 -8.35
C ALA A 877 31.82 -15.85 -7.49
N ARG A 878 30.57 -15.92 -6.98
CA ARG A 878 30.05 -17.09 -6.26
C ARG A 878 29.94 -18.32 -7.19
N ILE A 879 29.46 -18.14 -8.41
CA ILE A 879 29.41 -19.22 -9.44
C ILE A 879 30.83 -19.76 -9.73
N TYR A 880 31.81 -18.88 -9.91
CA TYR A 880 33.20 -19.30 -10.12
C TYR A 880 33.78 -20.09 -8.93
N LEU A 881 33.44 -19.72 -7.69
CA LEU A 881 33.86 -20.49 -6.51
C LEU A 881 33.24 -21.88 -6.47
N LEU A 882 31.94 -21.99 -6.73
CA LEU A 882 31.23 -23.26 -6.76
C LEU A 882 31.73 -24.19 -7.91
N THR A 883 32.15 -23.59 -9.02
CA THR A 883 32.68 -24.31 -10.17
C THR A 883 34.22 -24.54 -10.13
N GLY A 884 34.90 -24.07 -9.07
CA GLY A 884 36.33 -24.25 -8.87
C GLY A 884 37.27 -23.26 -9.60
N GLU A 885 36.71 -22.19 -10.19
CA GLU A 885 37.44 -21.14 -10.91
C GLU A 885 37.97 -20.05 -9.96
N ARG A 886 38.77 -20.45 -8.95
CA ARG A 886 39.23 -19.54 -7.86
C ARG A 886 39.90 -18.27 -8.36
N GLU A 887 40.79 -18.39 -9.36
CA GLU A 887 41.51 -17.25 -9.92
C GLU A 887 40.58 -16.22 -10.59
N LYS A 888 39.52 -16.69 -11.27
CA LYS A 888 38.53 -15.82 -11.85
C LYS A 888 37.68 -15.13 -10.75
N ALA A 889 37.29 -15.88 -9.70
CA ALA A 889 36.55 -15.30 -8.56
C ALA A 889 37.37 -14.22 -7.85
N LEU A 890 38.65 -14.45 -7.55
CA LEU A 890 39.52 -13.46 -6.92
C LEU A 890 39.65 -12.18 -7.75
N ARG A 891 39.79 -12.27 -9.08
CA ARG A 891 39.80 -11.08 -9.95
C ARG A 891 38.52 -10.28 -9.88
N LEU A 892 37.36 -10.95 -9.83
CA LEU A 892 36.09 -10.25 -9.70
C LEU A 892 35.93 -9.57 -8.31
N LEU A 893 36.38 -10.21 -7.24
CA LEU A 893 36.38 -9.63 -5.90
C LEU A 893 37.30 -8.40 -5.82
N GLU A 894 38.48 -8.44 -6.42
CA GLU A 894 39.39 -7.29 -6.55
C GLU A 894 38.70 -6.12 -7.28
N GLN A 895 38.02 -6.41 -8.41
CA GLN A 895 37.26 -5.41 -9.15
C GLN A 895 36.09 -4.78 -8.31
N LEU A 896 35.38 -5.61 -7.54
CA LEU A 896 34.28 -5.15 -6.69
C LEU A 896 34.79 -4.27 -5.53
N LEU A 897 35.91 -4.64 -4.92
CA LEU A 897 36.49 -3.84 -3.84
C LEU A 897 37.11 -2.53 -4.34
N ALA A 898 37.56 -2.45 -5.60
CA ALA A 898 38.13 -1.24 -6.20
C ALA A 898 37.07 -0.18 -6.61
N ARG A 899 35.77 -0.48 -6.50
CA ARG A 899 34.69 0.44 -6.89
C ARG A 899 33.70 0.67 -5.76
N PRO A 900 32.89 1.73 -5.84
CA PRO A 900 31.76 1.93 -4.92
C PRO A 900 30.78 0.75 -5.02
N TYR A 901 30.60 0.05 -3.91
CA TYR A 901 29.68 -1.06 -3.75
C TYR A 901 29.62 -1.46 -2.27
N TYR A 902 28.51 -2.03 -1.79
CA TYR A 902 28.35 -2.37 -0.38
C TYR A 902 29.26 -3.50 0.11
N LEU A 903 29.72 -4.39 -0.81
CA LEU A 903 30.66 -5.45 -0.45
C LEU A 903 31.97 -4.84 0.05
N SER A 904 32.42 -5.32 1.20
CA SER A 904 33.60 -4.81 1.91
C SER A 904 34.59 -5.91 2.25
N PRO A 905 35.84 -5.56 2.63
CA PRO A 905 36.75 -6.52 3.25
C PRO A 905 36.15 -7.17 4.50
N GLY A 906 35.38 -6.41 5.29
CA GLY A 906 34.64 -6.92 6.46
C GLY A 906 33.65 -7.99 6.12
N TRP A 907 32.82 -7.76 5.10
CA TRP A 907 31.86 -8.74 4.61
C TRP A 907 32.56 -10.03 4.14
N LEU A 908 33.59 -9.92 3.31
CA LEU A 908 34.32 -11.09 2.78
C LEU A 908 34.91 -11.98 3.88
N ARG A 909 35.29 -11.41 5.04
CA ARG A 909 35.82 -12.20 6.18
C ARG A 909 34.77 -13.10 6.83
N ILE A 910 33.50 -12.64 6.86
CA ILE A 910 32.44 -13.29 7.63
C ILE A 910 31.50 -14.15 6.77
N ASP A 911 31.41 -13.89 5.48
CA ASP A 911 30.53 -14.63 4.56
C ASP A 911 31.08 -16.05 4.31
N PRO A 912 30.35 -17.12 4.66
CA PRO A 912 30.79 -18.49 4.49
C PRO A 912 31.02 -18.89 3.02
N THR A 913 30.42 -18.19 2.08
CA THR A 913 30.61 -18.45 0.64
C THR A 913 32.09 -18.33 0.21
N PHE A 914 32.83 -17.41 0.85
CA PHE A 914 34.25 -17.17 0.56
C PHE A 914 35.20 -17.98 1.45
N ALA A 915 34.69 -18.90 2.27
CA ALA A 915 35.50 -19.71 3.19
C ALA A 915 36.56 -20.54 2.46
N SER A 916 36.28 -21.00 1.23
CA SER A 916 37.24 -21.75 0.40
C SER A 916 38.45 -20.95 -0.02
N LEU A 917 38.42 -19.63 0.03
CA LEU A 917 39.52 -18.71 -0.27
C LEU A 917 40.42 -18.42 0.94
N LYS A 918 40.02 -18.83 2.16
CA LYS A 918 40.82 -18.68 3.38
C LYS A 918 42.12 -19.48 3.21
N GLY A 919 43.24 -18.81 3.40
CA GLY A 919 44.61 -19.40 3.14
C GLY A 919 45.24 -18.93 1.82
N ASP A 920 44.48 -18.36 0.89
CA ASP A 920 45.06 -17.71 -0.30
C ASP A 920 45.64 -16.34 0.10
N SER A 921 46.89 -16.07 -0.35
CA SER A 921 47.63 -14.86 0.00
C SER A 921 47.00 -13.58 -0.62
N ARG A 922 46.39 -13.68 -1.80
CA ARG A 922 45.66 -12.57 -2.42
C ARG A 922 44.38 -12.24 -1.66
N PHE A 923 43.62 -13.28 -1.34
CA PHE A 923 42.41 -13.11 -0.54
C PHE A 923 42.72 -12.53 0.84
N SER A 924 43.81 -13.01 1.48
CA SER A 924 44.27 -12.50 2.77
C SER A 924 44.59 -11.00 2.71
N ARG A 925 45.21 -10.52 1.61
CA ARG A 925 45.42 -9.05 1.39
C ARG A 925 44.11 -8.31 1.22
N LEU A 926 43.18 -8.80 0.39
CA LEU A 926 41.88 -8.18 0.15
C LEU A 926 41.08 -7.98 1.43
N VAL A 927 41.10 -8.92 2.36
CA VAL A 927 40.38 -8.84 3.61
C VAL A 927 41.13 -8.14 4.73
N SER A 928 42.46 -7.89 4.61
CA SER A 928 43.28 -7.16 5.59
C SER A 928 43.25 -5.63 5.38
N GLU A 929 42.91 -5.16 4.19
CA GLU A 929 42.74 -3.72 3.94
C GLU A 929 41.54 -3.18 4.76
N ARG A 930 41.78 -2.08 5.52
CA ARG A 930 40.79 -1.47 6.41
C ARG A 930 39.77 -0.62 5.66
#